data_fd24160ee8fcaed53661cabded54547f
#
_entry.id   fd24160ee8fcaed53661cabded54547f
#
_cell.length_a   1.000
_cell.length_b   1.000
_cell.length_c   1.000
_cell.angle_alpha   90.00
_cell.angle_beta   90.00
_cell.angle_gamma   90.00
#
_symmetry.space_group_name_H-M   'P 1'
#
loop_
_entity.id
_entity.type
_entity.pdbx_description
1 polymer ?
#
loop_
_entity_poly.entity_id
_entity_poly.type
_entity_poly.pdbx_seq_one_letter_code
_entity_poly.pdbx_strand_id
1 'polypeptide(L)'
;MKSSELREILTGPTPKRIHLIGVAGSGMSGIAALLIGLGHKVSGSDKVETIEIGRLVKKGLIFTTPHTAECVHGADVVLFSSAIKAGNPAFDEATKLELPMARRADALAAIMSSKQGIVVSGMHGKTTTSAMAAHVLRGGGLKPSHYVGAEIPILGTNARWDSEGEYFVAEGDESDGTLINYHPRHAIVLNIEPEHLDFYKDLAAIDAVYSKLINQTSGNIFYCGDDVGAKRVCAAHPKAISYGHSPSARYRIANLTTGNFRSHFDVVCDEKTLGSVALNIPGAHNALNALAVIALATEIGIPFEKITASLDTFRGARRRFEVVHETEFCTIVDDYGHHPTEIAATLSTARTGGHRRVIAMFQPHRHTRTQALKEDFGKAFDLADHVFISDIYPAGEKPIPGISGQTIVDAMLAHGHASARHVPDLHEIHKYAAAILEEGDLVLSLGAGNIHESGARLANDLKQRAELLDIMGEGRIRLYEPLSKHTTMRIGGPAQFWVEPETEEGFADLVRHCFDNSIPFMVMGRGSNMLVRDGGIPGVVAHLSRGEFQKSDVSGTEITAGVGVKFKQLSALARNAEIAGFEWMEGIPGNLGGGLRMNAGAMGIQTFDQVVRVRYCDQDGNIFSKTPAEMDVHYRNVPMLRQNYALSAVIQGQPGTTEQIDAIIAESIAKRRQSQPVAASAGCIFKNPESIPAGKLIEELGFKNFSIGGARVSDVHGNFIVNDGGATSEDVITLIQEIKTAAERTRGIALETEVQIVGVDL
;
A
#
# COMPACT_ATOMS: atom_id res chain seq x y z
N MET A 1 35.80 -27.03 -4.21
CA MET A 1 35.27 -28.36 -4.62
C MET A 1 35.05 -28.40 -6.13
N LYS A 2 35.28 -29.55 -6.80
CA LYS A 2 35.03 -29.70 -8.26
C LYS A 2 33.55 -29.92 -8.53
N SER A 3 33.02 -29.45 -9.66
CA SER A 3 31.58 -29.59 -9.99
C SER A 3 31.09 -31.05 -10.05
N SER A 4 31.99 -31.98 -10.51
CA SER A 4 31.68 -33.43 -10.52
C SER A 4 31.53 -34.02 -9.12
N GLU A 5 32.35 -33.61 -8.18
CA GLU A 5 32.30 -34.02 -6.78
C GLU A 5 31.05 -33.48 -6.09
N LEU A 6 30.73 -32.20 -6.30
CA LEU A 6 29.52 -31.59 -5.78
C LEU A 6 28.25 -32.32 -6.29
N ARG A 7 28.25 -32.66 -7.60
CA ARG A 7 27.17 -33.45 -8.18
C ARG A 7 26.99 -34.80 -7.49
N GLU A 8 28.05 -35.54 -7.27
CA GLU A 8 28.02 -36.84 -6.60
C GLU A 8 27.48 -36.73 -5.18
N ILE A 9 27.90 -35.69 -4.44
CA ILE A 9 27.39 -35.41 -3.07
C ILE A 9 25.90 -35.09 -3.08
N LEU A 10 25.42 -34.22 -3.98
CA LEU A 10 24.04 -33.70 -3.95
C LEU A 10 23.02 -34.60 -4.66
N THR A 11 23.45 -35.48 -5.56
CA THR A 11 22.53 -36.34 -6.35
C THR A 11 22.81 -37.82 -6.23
N GLY A 12 23.82 -38.21 -5.43
CA GLY A 12 24.14 -39.60 -5.15
C GLY A 12 23.09 -40.27 -4.26
N PRO A 13 23.07 -41.61 -4.20
CA PRO A 13 22.02 -42.37 -3.53
C PRO A 13 22.09 -42.32 -1.98
N THR A 14 23.19 -41.86 -1.41
CA THR A 14 23.40 -41.78 0.04
C THR A 14 23.00 -40.44 0.61
N PRO A 15 21.99 -40.37 1.51
CA PRO A 15 21.61 -39.11 2.14
C PRO A 15 22.78 -38.45 2.89
N LYS A 16 22.98 -37.16 2.69
CA LYS A 16 24.01 -36.32 3.31
C LYS A 16 23.38 -35.33 4.26
N ARG A 17 24.19 -34.83 5.22
CA ARG A 17 23.84 -33.70 6.09
C ARG A 17 24.33 -32.42 5.43
N ILE A 18 23.41 -31.56 4.98
CA ILE A 18 23.69 -30.36 4.22
C ILE A 18 23.22 -29.15 5.03
N HIS A 19 24.13 -28.19 5.25
CA HIS A 19 23.79 -26.93 5.89
C HIS A 19 23.74 -25.78 4.89
N LEU A 20 22.69 -24.93 4.99
CA LEU A 20 22.53 -23.76 4.11
C LEU A 20 22.65 -22.46 4.92
N ILE A 21 23.65 -21.62 4.60
CA ILE A 21 23.83 -20.31 5.22
C ILE A 21 23.08 -19.26 4.38
N GLY A 22 22.16 -18.53 5.00
CA GLY A 22 21.25 -17.59 4.33
C GLY A 22 20.01 -18.27 3.73
N VAL A 23 19.47 -19.27 4.44
CA VAL A 23 18.40 -20.17 3.95
C VAL A 23 17.05 -19.46 3.78
N ALA A 24 16.80 -18.31 4.44
CA ALA A 24 15.55 -17.56 4.31
C ALA A 24 15.43 -16.78 2.99
N GLY A 25 16.53 -16.59 2.27
CA GLY A 25 16.48 -16.01 0.92
C GLY A 25 15.74 -16.92 -0.06
N SER A 26 14.92 -16.34 -0.98
CA SER A 26 14.07 -17.09 -1.93
C SER A 26 14.83 -18.15 -2.73
N GLY A 27 16.05 -17.83 -3.18
CA GLY A 27 16.90 -18.78 -3.91
C GLY A 27 17.42 -19.92 -3.03
N MET A 28 17.82 -19.65 -1.80
CA MET A 28 18.36 -20.66 -0.90
C MET A 28 17.27 -21.57 -0.32
N SER A 29 16.08 -21.03 -0.03
CA SER A 29 14.91 -21.81 0.40
C SER A 29 14.48 -22.80 -0.69
N GLY A 30 14.56 -22.40 -1.96
CA GLY A 30 14.32 -23.29 -3.09
C GLY A 30 15.34 -24.45 -3.16
N ILE A 31 16.62 -24.19 -2.95
CA ILE A 31 17.65 -25.25 -2.87
C ILE A 31 17.36 -26.20 -1.69
N ALA A 32 16.98 -25.65 -0.51
CA ALA A 32 16.60 -26.48 0.64
C ALA A 32 15.42 -27.41 0.31
N ALA A 33 14.39 -26.89 -0.41
CA ALA A 33 13.26 -27.70 -0.85
C ALA A 33 13.66 -28.85 -1.79
N LEU A 34 14.56 -28.58 -2.74
CA LEU A 34 15.09 -29.61 -3.65
C LEU A 34 15.87 -30.69 -2.90
N LEU A 35 16.75 -30.29 -1.98
CA LEU A 35 17.59 -31.24 -1.21
C LEU A 35 16.76 -32.09 -0.25
N ILE A 36 15.73 -31.53 0.38
CA ILE A 36 14.76 -32.30 1.19
C ILE A 36 14.03 -33.30 0.30
N GLY A 37 13.60 -32.89 -0.90
CA GLY A 37 12.97 -33.76 -1.88
C GLY A 37 13.86 -34.87 -2.40
N LEU A 38 15.19 -34.64 -2.45
CA LEU A 38 16.22 -35.65 -2.75
C LEU A 38 16.48 -36.61 -1.60
N GLY A 39 15.95 -36.36 -0.39
CA GLY A 39 16.07 -37.22 0.78
C GLY A 39 17.28 -36.90 1.67
N HIS A 40 17.94 -35.74 1.49
CA HIS A 40 19.01 -35.28 2.36
C HIS A 40 18.50 -34.79 3.73
N LYS A 41 19.37 -34.82 4.74
CA LYS A 41 19.13 -34.17 6.04
C LYS A 41 19.58 -32.71 5.92
N VAL A 42 18.62 -31.79 5.84
CA VAL A 42 18.89 -30.38 5.54
C VAL A 42 18.74 -29.55 6.80
N SER A 43 19.77 -28.76 7.11
CA SER A 43 19.72 -27.68 8.11
C SER A 43 20.01 -26.34 7.45
N GLY A 44 19.60 -25.25 8.08
CA GLY A 44 19.87 -23.91 7.55
C GLY A 44 19.84 -22.85 8.63
N SER A 45 20.60 -21.78 8.41
CA SER A 45 20.65 -20.62 9.31
C SER A 45 20.41 -19.30 8.58
N ASP A 46 19.75 -18.36 9.27
CA ASP A 46 19.51 -17.01 8.77
C ASP A 46 19.36 -16.00 9.92
N LYS A 47 19.32 -14.70 9.60
CA LYS A 47 19.04 -13.61 10.55
C LYS A 47 17.56 -13.46 10.86
N VAL A 48 16.68 -13.92 9.97
CA VAL A 48 15.23 -13.77 10.06
C VAL A 48 14.53 -15.09 9.74
N GLU A 49 13.37 -15.29 10.35
CA GLU A 49 12.45 -16.37 9.99
C GLU A 49 11.38 -15.82 9.03
N THR A 50 11.06 -16.60 7.99
CA THR A 50 10.04 -16.25 6.99
C THR A 50 8.94 -17.30 6.96
N ILE A 51 7.79 -16.96 6.36
CA ILE A 51 6.68 -17.93 6.17
C ILE A 51 7.17 -19.18 5.42
N GLU A 52 8.05 -19.00 4.43
CA GLU A 52 8.61 -20.12 3.67
C GLU A 52 9.50 -21.02 4.52
N ILE A 53 10.29 -20.45 5.44
CA ILE A 53 11.04 -21.25 6.41
C ILE A 53 10.10 -22.10 7.28
N GLY A 54 9.00 -21.54 7.78
CA GLY A 54 7.99 -22.28 8.52
C GLY A 54 7.40 -23.46 7.71
N ARG A 55 7.22 -23.30 6.39
CA ARG A 55 6.79 -24.38 5.48
C ARG A 55 7.88 -25.46 5.32
N LEU A 56 9.15 -25.07 5.21
CA LEU A 56 10.28 -25.99 5.06
C LEU A 56 10.54 -26.77 6.35
N VAL A 57 10.40 -26.14 7.51
CA VAL A 57 10.50 -26.83 8.84
C VAL A 57 9.45 -27.95 8.93
N LYS A 58 8.22 -27.72 8.49
CA LYS A 58 7.19 -28.78 8.40
C LYS A 58 7.58 -29.92 7.44
N LYS A 59 8.49 -29.69 6.50
CA LYS A 59 9.02 -30.69 5.56
C LYS A 59 10.34 -31.32 6.04
N GLY A 60 10.86 -30.93 7.21
CA GLY A 60 12.06 -31.53 7.81
C GLY A 60 13.32 -30.66 7.79
N LEU A 61 13.24 -29.36 7.45
CA LEU A 61 14.35 -28.42 7.62
C LEU A 61 14.61 -28.19 9.11
N ILE A 62 15.88 -28.31 9.54
CA ILE A 62 16.34 -27.87 10.87
C ILE A 62 16.79 -26.42 10.75
N PHE A 63 16.03 -25.46 11.31
CA PHE A 63 16.31 -24.04 11.20
C PHE A 63 16.94 -23.46 12.46
N THR A 64 17.92 -22.57 12.28
CA THR A 64 18.61 -21.84 13.34
C THR A 64 18.65 -20.35 13.04
N THR A 65 18.28 -19.52 14.01
CA THR A 65 18.39 -18.06 13.93
C THR A 65 18.83 -17.49 15.29
N PRO A 66 19.77 -16.54 15.34
CA PRO A 66 20.64 -16.06 14.25
C PRO A 66 21.69 -17.10 13.83
N HIS A 67 22.58 -16.74 12.88
CA HIS A 67 23.71 -17.58 12.52
C HIS A 67 24.64 -17.80 13.72
N THR A 68 25.03 -19.05 14.00
CA THR A 68 26.04 -19.42 15.01
C THR A 68 27.11 -20.31 14.39
N ALA A 69 28.28 -20.42 15.04
CA ALA A 69 29.35 -21.30 14.59
C ALA A 69 28.94 -22.79 14.63
N GLU A 70 28.19 -23.14 15.63
CA GLU A 70 27.79 -24.54 15.91
C GLU A 70 26.85 -25.12 14.85
N CYS A 71 26.10 -24.24 14.13
CA CYS A 71 25.08 -24.71 13.19
C CYS A 71 25.64 -25.53 12.03
N VAL A 72 26.95 -25.41 11.70
CA VAL A 72 27.62 -26.14 10.62
C VAL A 72 28.28 -27.44 11.11
N HIS A 73 28.30 -27.71 12.43
CA HIS A 73 28.97 -28.90 12.95
C HIS A 73 28.28 -30.19 12.48
N GLY A 74 29.07 -31.07 11.96
CA GLY A 74 28.60 -32.34 11.43
C GLY A 74 27.93 -32.30 10.08
N ALA A 75 27.99 -31.14 9.37
CA ALA A 75 27.59 -31.05 7.97
C ALA A 75 28.62 -31.77 7.08
N ASP A 76 28.14 -32.51 6.08
CA ASP A 76 28.97 -33.11 5.04
C ASP A 76 29.34 -32.09 3.95
N VAL A 77 28.47 -31.08 3.73
CA VAL A 77 28.69 -29.96 2.83
C VAL A 77 27.92 -28.71 3.30
N VAL A 78 28.48 -27.54 3.06
CA VAL A 78 27.88 -26.24 3.36
C VAL A 78 27.59 -25.49 2.08
N LEU A 79 26.34 -25.08 1.88
CA LEU A 79 25.92 -24.23 0.78
C LEU A 79 25.66 -22.81 1.28
N PHE A 80 26.05 -21.80 0.50
CA PHE A 80 25.90 -20.42 0.93
C PHE A 80 25.43 -19.48 -0.17
N SER A 81 24.68 -18.45 0.24
CA SER A 81 24.25 -17.36 -0.63
C SER A 81 25.41 -16.42 -0.97
N SER A 82 25.39 -15.81 -2.15
CA SER A 82 26.36 -14.77 -2.56
C SER A 82 26.39 -13.54 -1.63
N ALA A 83 25.32 -13.32 -0.87
CA ALA A 83 25.24 -12.27 0.16
C ALA A 83 26.08 -12.57 1.42
N ILE A 84 26.44 -13.83 1.67
CA ILE A 84 27.24 -14.25 2.81
C ILE A 84 28.71 -14.00 2.53
N LYS A 85 29.39 -13.33 3.45
CA LYS A 85 30.81 -12.95 3.35
C LYS A 85 31.55 -13.35 4.63
N ALA A 86 32.87 -13.29 4.60
CA ALA A 86 33.73 -13.41 5.80
C ALA A 86 33.22 -12.46 6.93
N GLY A 87 33.26 -12.92 8.16
CA GLY A 87 32.65 -12.29 9.32
C GLY A 87 31.27 -12.87 9.70
N ASN A 88 30.68 -13.77 8.89
CA ASN A 88 29.52 -14.53 9.28
C ASN A 88 29.97 -15.75 10.12
N PRO A 89 29.46 -15.96 11.37
CA PRO A 89 29.93 -17.02 12.26
C PRO A 89 29.89 -18.44 11.65
N ALA A 90 28.82 -18.76 10.94
CA ALA A 90 28.65 -20.06 10.29
C ALA A 90 29.62 -20.25 9.11
N PHE A 91 29.83 -19.19 8.32
CA PHE A 91 30.75 -19.22 7.19
C PHE A 91 32.22 -19.35 7.66
N ASP A 92 32.60 -18.58 8.67
CA ASP A 92 33.96 -18.58 9.21
C ASP A 92 34.28 -19.91 9.88
N GLU A 93 33.35 -20.50 10.64
CA GLU A 93 33.54 -21.81 11.25
C GLU A 93 33.60 -22.95 10.22
N ALA A 94 32.75 -22.91 9.17
CA ALA A 94 32.81 -23.86 8.07
C ALA A 94 34.18 -23.80 7.34
N THR A 95 34.73 -22.60 7.16
CA THR A 95 36.06 -22.39 6.58
C THR A 95 37.16 -22.94 7.49
N LYS A 96 37.09 -22.67 8.81
CA LYS A 96 38.06 -23.16 9.80
C LYS A 96 38.06 -24.68 9.90
N LEU A 97 36.89 -25.31 9.77
CA LEU A 97 36.73 -26.78 9.81
C LEU A 97 37.05 -27.43 8.46
N GLU A 98 37.46 -26.64 7.44
CA GLU A 98 37.76 -27.12 6.10
C GLU A 98 36.61 -27.93 5.47
N LEU A 99 35.36 -27.59 5.81
CA LEU A 99 34.19 -28.29 5.27
C LEU A 99 34.08 -28.02 3.76
N PRO A 100 33.60 -29.00 2.98
CA PRO A 100 33.29 -28.76 1.55
C PRO A 100 32.23 -27.66 1.44
N MET A 101 32.54 -26.59 0.69
CA MET A 101 31.66 -25.44 0.51
C MET A 101 31.36 -25.19 -0.96
N ALA A 102 30.11 -24.79 -1.27
CA ALA A 102 29.69 -24.40 -2.62
C ALA A 102 28.67 -23.26 -2.60
N ARG A 103 28.65 -22.48 -3.68
CA ARG A 103 27.66 -21.43 -3.86
C ARG A 103 26.31 -21.99 -4.31
N ARG A 104 25.23 -21.22 -4.08
CA ARG A 104 23.87 -21.53 -4.54
C ARG A 104 23.82 -21.97 -6.00
N ALA A 105 24.45 -21.22 -6.89
CA ALA A 105 24.40 -21.48 -8.33
C ALA A 105 25.11 -22.80 -8.72
N ASP A 106 26.23 -23.14 -8.07
CA ASP A 106 26.94 -24.39 -8.30
C ASP A 106 26.11 -25.59 -7.82
N ALA A 107 25.40 -25.43 -6.68
CA ALA A 107 24.50 -26.45 -6.16
C ALA A 107 23.31 -26.68 -7.11
N LEU A 108 22.69 -25.61 -7.62
CA LEU A 108 21.59 -25.71 -8.57
C LEU A 108 22.01 -26.39 -9.86
N ALA A 109 23.18 -26.00 -10.43
CA ALA A 109 23.72 -26.62 -11.63
C ALA A 109 24.01 -28.13 -11.42
N ALA A 110 24.56 -28.49 -10.25
CA ALA A 110 24.82 -29.88 -9.90
C ALA A 110 23.52 -30.69 -9.80
N ILE A 111 22.49 -30.19 -9.09
CA ILE A 111 21.17 -30.86 -8.97
C ILE A 111 20.50 -31.02 -10.34
N MET A 112 20.46 -29.94 -11.13
CA MET A 112 19.82 -29.93 -12.45
C MET A 112 20.50 -30.93 -13.39
N SER A 113 21.82 -31.11 -13.32
CA SER A 113 22.57 -32.01 -14.19
C SER A 113 22.21 -33.50 -14.03
N SER A 114 21.43 -33.85 -13.00
CA SER A 114 20.93 -35.22 -12.82
C SER A 114 19.67 -35.53 -13.65
N LYS A 115 19.13 -34.51 -14.32
CA LYS A 115 17.91 -34.60 -15.17
C LYS A 115 18.14 -33.89 -16.51
N GLN A 116 17.14 -33.98 -17.39
CA GLN A 116 17.10 -33.18 -18.63
C GLN A 116 16.78 -31.71 -18.27
N GLY A 117 17.82 -30.90 -18.08
CA GLY A 117 17.66 -29.50 -17.69
C GLY A 117 17.02 -28.66 -18.80
N ILE A 118 16.10 -27.80 -18.42
CA ILE A 118 15.52 -26.73 -19.25
C ILE A 118 15.84 -25.43 -18.54
N VAL A 119 16.68 -24.58 -19.14
CA VAL A 119 17.07 -23.29 -18.57
C VAL A 119 16.32 -22.18 -19.29
N VAL A 120 15.61 -21.34 -18.54
CA VAL A 120 14.97 -20.13 -19.05
C VAL A 120 15.79 -18.94 -18.62
N SER A 121 16.35 -18.18 -19.56
CA SER A 121 17.18 -17.02 -19.32
C SER A 121 16.81 -15.82 -20.20
N GLY A 122 17.24 -14.63 -19.79
CA GLY A 122 16.97 -13.35 -20.42
C GLY A 122 16.94 -12.27 -19.35
N MET A 123 17.01 -11.01 -19.72
CA MET A 123 16.95 -9.91 -18.74
C MET A 123 15.56 -9.85 -18.08
N HIS A 124 14.50 -10.01 -18.87
CA HIS A 124 13.11 -9.92 -18.41
C HIS A 124 12.30 -11.17 -18.74
N GLY A 125 11.25 -11.47 -17.94
CA GLY A 125 10.30 -12.55 -18.20
C GLY A 125 10.69 -13.93 -17.68
N LYS A 126 11.90 -14.13 -17.14
CA LYS A 126 12.44 -15.42 -16.67
C LYS A 126 11.49 -16.18 -15.74
N THR A 127 11.09 -15.56 -14.67
CA THR A 127 10.22 -16.15 -13.62
C THR A 127 8.90 -16.62 -14.17
N THR A 128 8.21 -15.78 -14.94
CA THR A 128 6.92 -16.08 -15.55
C THR A 128 7.04 -17.25 -16.54
N THR A 129 8.06 -17.22 -17.38
CA THR A 129 8.27 -18.26 -18.41
C THR A 129 8.67 -19.59 -17.79
N SER A 130 9.56 -19.60 -16.78
CA SER A 130 9.94 -20.83 -16.06
C SER A 130 8.73 -21.44 -15.33
N ALA A 131 7.89 -20.59 -14.72
CA ALA A 131 6.65 -21.01 -14.07
C ALA A 131 5.67 -21.64 -15.05
N MET A 132 5.42 -20.98 -16.21
CA MET A 132 4.60 -21.52 -17.28
C MET A 132 5.15 -22.84 -17.80
N ALA A 133 6.46 -22.94 -18.06
CA ALA A 133 7.10 -24.16 -18.54
C ALA A 133 6.89 -25.30 -17.54
N ALA A 134 7.16 -25.09 -16.24
CA ALA A 134 6.93 -26.11 -15.23
C ALA A 134 5.46 -26.55 -15.15
N HIS A 135 4.52 -25.60 -15.27
CA HIS A 135 3.08 -25.86 -15.23
C HIS A 135 2.62 -26.63 -16.47
N VAL A 136 3.02 -26.20 -17.68
CA VAL A 136 2.65 -26.86 -18.95
C VAL A 136 3.23 -28.27 -19.03
N LEU A 137 4.50 -28.48 -18.67
CA LEU A 137 5.10 -29.80 -18.67
C LEU A 137 4.38 -30.75 -17.71
N ARG A 138 3.92 -30.22 -16.55
CA ARG A 138 3.14 -31.00 -15.57
C ARG A 138 1.76 -31.34 -16.12
N GLY A 139 1.05 -30.39 -16.73
CA GLY A 139 -0.23 -30.63 -17.42
C GLY A 139 -0.09 -31.62 -18.58
N GLY A 140 1.09 -31.64 -19.24
CA GLY A 140 1.47 -32.64 -20.24
C GLY A 140 1.73 -34.04 -19.68
N GLY A 141 1.83 -34.22 -18.35
CA GLY A 141 2.07 -35.49 -17.65
C GLY A 141 3.53 -35.82 -17.38
N LEU A 142 4.48 -34.87 -17.59
CA LEU A 142 5.93 -35.13 -17.52
C LEU A 142 6.51 -35.01 -16.10
N LYS A 143 5.73 -34.58 -15.10
CA LYS A 143 6.14 -34.43 -13.68
C LYS A 143 7.50 -33.73 -13.51
N PRO A 144 7.75 -32.54 -14.04
CA PRO A 144 9.06 -31.90 -13.96
C PRO A 144 9.41 -31.52 -12.52
N SER A 145 10.68 -31.68 -12.17
CA SER A 145 11.27 -30.90 -11.07
C SER A 145 11.37 -29.43 -11.52
N HIS A 146 11.32 -28.48 -10.60
CA HIS A 146 11.46 -27.07 -10.94
C HIS A 146 12.15 -26.25 -9.85
N TYR A 147 12.78 -25.16 -10.29
CA TYR A 147 13.34 -24.11 -9.45
C TYR A 147 13.09 -22.76 -10.13
N VAL A 148 12.24 -21.91 -9.52
CA VAL A 148 11.78 -20.63 -10.07
C VAL A 148 12.06 -19.53 -9.04
N GLY A 149 12.30 -18.30 -9.50
CA GLY A 149 12.71 -17.19 -8.65
C GLY A 149 11.63 -16.68 -7.65
N ALA A 150 10.37 -17.06 -7.84
CA ALA A 150 9.26 -16.64 -7.01
C ALA A 150 8.30 -17.79 -6.68
N GLU A 151 7.45 -17.61 -5.67
CA GLU A 151 6.36 -18.54 -5.38
C GLU A 151 5.33 -18.52 -6.51
N ILE A 152 4.93 -19.70 -6.96
CA ILE A 152 3.95 -19.88 -8.02
C ILE A 152 2.69 -20.47 -7.39
N PRO A 153 1.58 -19.73 -7.28
CA PRO A 153 0.38 -20.17 -6.59
C PRO A 153 -0.13 -21.53 -7.10
N ILE A 154 -0.19 -21.71 -8.42
CA ILE A 154 -0.69 -22.96 -9.04
C ILE A 154 0.25 -24.15 -8.82
N LEU A 155 1.53 -23.94 -8.55
CA LEU A 155 2.50 -24.99 -8.21
C LEU A 155 2.64 -25.18 -6.70
N GLY A 156 2.18 -24.21 -5.90
CA GLY A 156 2.22 -24.21 -4.43
C GLY A 156 3.61 -24.02 -3.82
N THR A 157 4.63 -23.76 -4.62
CA THR A 157 6.04 -23.60 -4.20
C THR A 157 6.90 -22.98 -5.31
N ASN A 158 8.02 -22.38 -4.92
CA ASN A 158 9.04 -21.90 -5.87
C ASN A 158 9.99 -23.01 -6.34
N ALA A 159 10.11 -24.11 -5.61
CA ALA A 159 10.97 -25.23 -5.97
C ALA A 159 10.41 -26.57 -5.51
N ARG A 160 10.53 -27.58 -6.36
CA ARG A 160 10.10 -28.95 -6.07
C ARG A 160 10.96 -29.97 -6.78
N TRP A 161 11.40 -30.96 -6.07
CA TRP A 161 11.95 -32.18 -6.65
C TRP A 161 10.84 -33.19 -6.91
N ASP A 162 10.81 -33.75 -8.11
CA ASP A 162 9.94 -34.87 -8.47
C ASP A 162 10.82 -36.04 -8.90
N SER A 163 10.76 -37.17 -8.17
CA SER A 163 11.65 -38.31 -8.42
C SER A 163 11.33 -39.10 -9.70
N GLU A 164 10.09 -39.00 -10.18
CA GLU A 164 9.62 -39.76 -11.35
C GLU A 164 9.85 -39.03 -12.68
N GLY A 165 9.87 -37.68 -12.65
CA GLY A 165 10.00 -36.87 -13.88
C GLY A 165 11.44 -36.78 -14.37
N GLU A 166 11.62 -36.82 -15.68
CA GLU A 166 12.95 -36.72 -16.33
C GLU A 166 13.43 -35.26 -16.47
N TYR A 167 12.54 -34.28 -16.51
CA TYR A 167 12.85 -32.88 -16.76
C TYR A 167 13.09 -32.09 -15.48
N PHE A 168 13.95 -31.06 -15.59
CA PHE A 168 14.16 -30.06 -14.55
C PHE A 168 14.09 -28.67 -15.18
N VAL A 169 13.09 -27.87 -14.84
CA VAL A 169 12.95 -26.48 -15.26
C VAL A 169 13.61 -25.57 -14.27
N ALA A 170 14.58 -24.77 -14.71
CA ALA A 170 15.28 -23.80 -13.89
C ALA A 170 15.25 -22.41 -14.51
N GLU A 171 15.06 -21.40 -13.64
CA GLU A 171 15.36 -20.01 -13.97
C GLU A 171 16.87 -19.81 -13.99
N GLY A 172 17.42 -19.33 -15.10
CA GLY A 172 18.83 -19.02 -15.29
C GLY A 172 19.11 -17.56 -15.05
N ASP A 173 19.83 -17.26 -13.95
CA ASP A 173 20.22 -15.91 -13.56
C ASP A 173 21.55 -15.53 -14.24
N GLU A 174 21.53 -14.44 -15.00
CA GLU A 174 22.71 -13.90 -15.70
C GLU A 174 23.49 -12.90 -14.83
N SER A 175 22.90 -12.36 -13.78
CA SER A 175 23.39 -11.18 -13.05
C SER A 175 24.79 -11.32 -12.44
N ASP A 176 25.23 -12.55 -12.16
CA ASP A 176 26.52 -12.88 -11.54
C ASP A 176 27.40 -13.79 -12.41
N GLY A 177 27.04 -13.93 -13.69
CA GLY A 177 27.78 -14.77 -14.64
C GLY A 177 27.64 -16.27 -14.44
N THR A 178 26.77 -16.73 -13.56
CA THR A 178 26.66 -18.17 -13.22
C THR A 178 25.97 -19.02 -14.28
N LEU A 179 25.36 -18.42 -15.30
CA LEU A 179 24.79 -19.13 -16.46
C LEU A 179 25.78 -20.10 -17.11
N ILE A 180 27.08 -19.80 -17.09
CA ILE A 180 28.11 -20.65 -17.64
C ILE A 180 28.28 -22.02 -16.93
N ASN A 181 27.65 -22.20 -15.77
CA ASN A 181 27.69 -23.44 -15.00
C ASN A 181 26.64 -24.45 -15.47
N TYR A 182 25.65 -24.01 -16.27
CA TYR A 182 24.56 -24.86 -16.73
C TYR A 182 24.91 -25.60 -18.03
N HIS A 183 24.54 -26.86 -18.08
CA HIS A 183 24.65 -27.73 -19.26
C HIS A 183 23.26 -28.33 -19.57
N PRO A 184 22.32 -27.49 -20.03
CA PRO A 184 20.93 -27.93 -20.16
C PRO A 184 20.70 -28.82 -21.38
N ARG A 185 19.58 -29.55 -21.35
CA ARG A 185 19.03 -30.22 -22.54
C ARG A 185 18.45 -29.20 -23.50
N HIS A 186 17.66 -28.25 -23.00
CA HIS A 186 17.06 -27.17 -23.76
C HIS A 186 17.28 -25.82 -23.08
N ALA A 187 17.38 -24.76 -23.88
CA ALA A 187 17.45 -23.38 -23.38
C ALA A 187 16.37 -22.52 -24.03
N ILE A 188 15.78 -21.61 -23.25
CA ILE A 188 14.94 -20.52 -23.72
C ILE A 188 15.69 -19.22 -23.47
N VAL A 189 15.90 -18.40 -24.49
CA VAL A 189 16.49 -17.07 -24.42
C VAL A 189 15.45 -16.03 -24.80
N LEU A 190 14.99 -15.26 -23.81
CA LEU A 190 13.87 -14.32 -23.96
C LEU A 190 14.32 -13.01 -24.60
N ASN A 191 15.31 -12.36 -24.00
CA ASN A 191 15.85 -11.06 -24.42
C ASN A 191 17.26 -10.88 -23.88
N ILE A 192 18.06 -10.06 -24.55
CA ILE A 192 19.43 -9.70 -24.13
C ILE A 192 19.63 -8.21 -24.34
N GLU A 193 19.69 -7.46 -23.25
CA GLU A 193 19.89 -6.00 -23.19
C GLU A 193 21.12 -5.65 -22.34
N PRO A 194 21.66 -4.42 -22.42
CA PRO A 194 22.69 -3.94 -21.51
C PRO A 194 22.14 -3.77 -20.09
N GLU A 195 22.33 -4.77 -19.24
CA GLU A 195 21.96 -4.77 -17.82
C GLU A 195 23.12 -5.30 -16.97
N HIS A 196 23.07 -5.12 -15.64
CA HIS A 196 24.11 -5.59 -14.70
C HIS A 196 25.52 -5.06 -15.04
N LEU A 197 25.61 -3.78 -15.46
CA LEU A 197 26.87 -3.13 -15.82
C LEU A 197 27.80 -2.89 -14.60
N ASP A 198 27.32 -3.14 -13.41
CA ASP A 198 28.12 -3.26 -12.18
C ASP A 198 28.96 -4.55 -12.15
N PHE A 199 28.52 -5.59 -12.85
CA PHE A 199 29.21 -6.87 -12.98
C PHE A 199 29.87 -7.05 -14.36
N TYR A 200 29.17 -6.73 -15.44
CA TYR A 200 29.66 -6.85 -16.80
C TYR A 200 30.29 -5.55 -17.31
N LYS A 201 31.48 -5.68 -17.92
CA LYS A 201 32.18 -4.53 -18.50
C LYS A 201 31.39 -3.86 -19.63
N ASP A 202 30.75 -4.65 -20.48
CA ASP A 202 30.06 -4.23 -21.68
C ASP A 202 29.08 -5.33 -22.19
N LEU A 203 28.30 -5.00 -23.21
CA LEU A 203 27.38 -5.93 -23.87
C LEU A 203 28.10 -7.17 -24.45
N ALA A 204 29.33 -7.05 -24.91
CA ALA A 204 30.08 -8.18 -25.46
C ALA A 204 30.40 -9.22 -24.38
N ALA A 205 30.63 -8.80 -23.14
CA ALA A 205 30.79 -9.69 -21.99
C ALA A 205 29.50 -10.45 -21.67
N ILE A 206 28.35 -9.81 -21.78
CA ILE A 206 27.02 -10.43 -21.63
C ILE A 206 26.83 -11.46 -22.76
N ASP A 207 27.05 -11.06 -24.01
CA ASP A 207 26.92 -11.95 -25.18
C ASP A 207 27.82 -13.20 -25.07
N ALA A 208 29.00 -13.08 -24.49
CA ALA A 208 29.91 -14.21 -24.28
C ALA A 208 29.34 -15.23 -23.28
N VAL A 209 28.68 -14.78 -22.23
CA VAL A 209 28.03 -15.66 -21.23
C VAL A 209 26.86 -16.42 -21.85
N TYR A 210 26.01 -15.74 -22.61
CA TYR A 210 24.90 -16.39 -23.34
C TYR A 210 25.42 -17.35 -24.43
N SER A 211 26.41 -16.95 -25.18
CA SER A 211 27.06 -17.84 -26.19
C SER A 211 27.61 -19.12 -25.57
N LYS A 212 28.17 -19.03 -24.36
CA LYS A 212 28.64 -20.21 -23.64
C LYS A 212 27.48 -21.12 -23.20
N LEU A 213 26.39 -20.58 -22.65
CA LEU A 213 25.16 -21.34 -22.31
C LEU A 213 24.62 -22.07 -23.53
N ILE A 214 24.53 -21.38 -24.70
CA ILE A 214 24.01 -21.92 -25.95
C ILE A 214 24.88 -23.07 -26.44
N ASN A 215 26.20 -22.90 -26.47
CA ASN A 215 27.15 -23.93 -26.87
C ASN A 215 27.15 -25.15 -25.93
N GLN A 216 26.79 -24.98 -24.66
CA GLN A 216 26.66 -26.06 -23.69
C GLN A 216 25.29 -26.76 -23.76
N THR A 217 24.30 -26.22 -24.52
CA THR A 217 22.98 -26.78 -24.67
C THR A 217 22.99 -27.96 -25.62
N SER A 218 22.59 -29.15 -25.14
CA SER A 218 22.66 -30.39 -25.92
C SER A 218 21.48 -30.61 -26.88
N GLY A 219 20.34 -29.94 -26.67
CA GLY A 219 19.11 -30.01 -27.47
C GLY A 219 18.78 -28.66 -28.13
N ASN A 220 17.50 -28.32 -28.18
CA ASN A 220 17.01 -27.12 -28.86
C ASN A 220 17.21 -25.84 -28.03
N ILE A 221 17.44 -24.73 -28.75
CA ILE A 221 17.57 -23.38 -28.22
C ILE A 221 16.39 -22.56 -28.77
N PHE A 222 15.47 -22.17 -27.92
CA PHE A 222 14.32 -21.34 -28.27
C PHE A 222 14.68 -19.88 -28.01
N TYR A 223 14.58 -18.99 -29.00
CA TYR A 223 14.96 -17.59 -28.83
C TYR A 223 13.92 -16.66 -29.44
N CYS A 224 13.71 -15.51 -28.80
CA CYS A 224 12.85 -14.46 -29.33
C CYS A 224 13.48 -13.84 -30.59
N GLY A 225 12.88 -14.09 -31.74
CA GLY A 225 13.35 -13.57 -33.02
C GLY A 225 13.11 -12.06 -33.21
N ASP A 226 12.26 -11.47 -32.37
CA ASP A 226 11.97 -10.04 -32.38
C ASP A 226 12.96 -9.27 -31.49
N ASP A 227 13.65 -9.94 -30.56
CA ASP A 227 14.71 -9.33 -29.73
C ASP A 227 16.05 -9.34 -30.47
N VAL A 228 16.64 -8.14 -30.61
CA VAL A 228 17.88 -7.95 -31.37
C VAL A 228 19.06 -8.69 -30.73
N GLY A 229 19.13 -8.68 -29.38
CA GLY A 229 20.21 -9.34 -28.64
C GLY A 229 20.11 -10.86 -28.69
N ALA A 230 18.93 -11.41 -28.40
CA ALA A 230 18.69 -12.86 -28.49
C ALA A 230 18.91 -13.39 -29.91
N LYS A 231 18.45 -12.66 -30.93
CA LYS A 231 18.69 -12.99 -32.33
C LYS A 231 20.17 -12.97 -32.70
N ARG A 232 20.91 -11.92 -32.26
CA ARG A 232 22.35 -11.78 -32.51
C ARG A 232 23.14 -12.99 -31.99
N VAL A 233 22.81 -13.45 -30.79
CA VAL A 233 23.54 -14.52 -30.11
C VAL A 233 23.10 -15.92 -30.57
N CYS A 234 21.79 -16.13 -30.82
CA CYS A 234 21.24 -17.47 -31.01
C CYS A 234 21.09 -17.90 -32.48
N ALA A 235 20.78 -16.96 -33.40
CA ALA A 235 20.28 -17.30 -34.75
C ALA A 235 21.19 -18.17 -35.59
N ALA A 236 22.53 -18.08 -35.39
CA ALA A 236 23.49 -18.87 -36.13
C ALA A 236 23.68 -20.31 -35.62
N HIS A 237 23.12 -20.64 -34.45
CA HIS A 237 23.29 -21.97 -33.88
C HIS A 237 22.36 -23.01 -34.57
N PRO A 238 22.89 -24.20 -35.00
CA PRO A 238 22.15 -25.15 -35.83
C PRO A 238 20.89 -25.75 -35.17
N LYS A 239 20.77 -25.65 -33.85
CA LYS A 239 19.57 -26.11 -33.07
C LYS A 239 18.70 -24.96 -32.59
N ALA A 240 18.90 -23.76 -33.15
CA ALA A 240 18.10 -22.59 -32.78
C ALA A 240 16.70 -22.62 -33.44
N ILE A 241 15.70 -22.35 -32.62
CA ILE A 241 14.29 -22.26 -33.02
C ILE A 241 13.81 -20.87 -32.65
N SER A 242 13.42 -20.08 -33.65
CA SER A 242 12.92 -18.73 -33.41
C SER A 242 11.43 -18.74 -33.07
N TYR A 243 11.03 -17.86 -32.16
CA TYR A 243 9.63 -17.52 -31.90
C TYR A 243 9.47 -15.99 -31.86
N GLY A 244 8.27 -15.48 -32.15
CA GLY A 244 8.00 -14.05 -32.13
C GLY A 244 6.74 -13.65 -32.91
N HIS A 245 6.64 -12.34 -33.20
CA HIS A 245 5.62 -11.75 -34.09
C HIS A 245 6.09 -11.76 -35.56
N SER A 246 7.40 -11.74 -35.76
CA SER A 246 7.99 -11.66 -37.10
C SER A 246 7.50 -12.80 -37.99
N PRO A 247 7.11 -12.52 -39.25
CA PRO A 247 6.80 -13.56 -40.22
C PRO A 247 7.90 -14.59 -40.44
N SER A 248 9.14 -14.25 -40.17
CA SER A 248 10.30 -15.15 -40.29
C SER A 248 10.52 -16.07 -39.10
N ALA A 249 9.76 -15.89 -38.01
CA ALA A 249 9.85 -16.76 -36.84
C ALA A 249 9.16 -18.10 -37.12
N ARG A 250 9.82 -19.21 -36.71
CA ARG A 250 9.24 -20.55 -36.89
C ARG A 250 7.96 -20.75 -36.10
N TYR A 251 7.91 -20.27 -34.82
CA TYR A 251 6.70 -20.17 -34.03
C TYR A 251 6.26 -18.71 -33.98
N ARG A 252 5.01 -18.42 -34.38
CA ARG A 252 4.53 -17.06 -34.54
C ARG A 252 3.18 -16.83 -33.84
N ILE A 253 3.04 -15.67 -33.20
CA ILE A 253 1.76 -15.14 -32.74
C ILE A 253 1.01 -14.52 -33.93
N ALA A 254 -0.26 -14.87 -34.06
CA ALA A 254 -1.21 -14.21 -34.94
C ALA A 254 -2.46 -13.80 -34.15
N ASN A 255 -3.21 -12.82 -34.66
CA ASN A 255 -4.50 -12.37 -34.12
C ASN A 255 -4.49 -12.08 -32.59
N LEU A 256 -3.39 -11.47 -32.08
CA LEU A 256 -3.27 -11.13 -30.66
C LEU A 256 -4.32 -10.08 -30.27
N THR A 257 -5.12 -10.41 -29.27
CA THR A 257 -6.02 -9.49 -28.59
C THR A 257 -5.75 -9.50 -27.09
N THR A 258 -5.74 -8.31 -26.48
CA THR A 258 -5.54 -8.14 -25.04
C THR A 258 -6.68 -7.32 -24.47
N GLY A 259 -7.21 -7.69 -23.31
CA GLY A 259 -8.28 -6.99 -22.63
C GLY A 259 -8.73 -7.72 -21.37
N ASN A 260 -9.29 -7.01 -20.41
CA ASN A 260 -9.75 -7.58 -19.13
C ASN A 260 -8.72 -8.51 -18.46
N PHE A 261 -7.45 -8.08 -18.47
CA PHE A 261 -6.30 -8.83 -17.93
C PHE A 261 -6.09 -10.21 -18.53
N ARG A 262 -6.54 -10.44 -19.77
CA ARG A 262 -6.37 -11.69 -20.54
C ARG A 262 -5.74 -11.40 -21.89
N SER A 263 -5.11 -12.42 -22.45
CA SER A 263 -4.60 -12.41 -23.80
C SER A 263 -5.16 -13.59 -24.58
N HIS A 264 -5.57 -13.34 -25.83
CA HIS A 264 -5.99 -14.40 -26.77
C HIS A 264 -5.20 -14.24 -28.05
N PHE A 265 -4.66 -15.33 -28.57
CA PHE A 265 -3.88 -15.32 -29.79
C PHE A 265 -3.88 -16.69 -30.48
N ASP A 266 -3.60 -16.68 -31.78
CA ASP A 266 -3.38 -17.91 -32.55
C ASP A 266 -1.88 -18.20 -32.63
N VAL A 267 -1.54 -19.47 -32.62
CA VAL A 267 -0.19 -19.98 -32.80
C VAL A 267 0.00 -20.56 -34.18
N VAL A 268 1.01 -20.07 -34.89
CA VAL A 268 1.42 -20.59 -36.21
C VAL A 268 2.83 -21.17 -36.08
N CYS A 269 3.03 -22.38 -36.60
CA CYS A 269 4.34 -23.04 -36.69
C CYS A 269 4.55 -23.50 -38.13
N ASP A 270 5.70 -23.15 -38.73
CA ASP A 270 6.04 -23.47 -40.12
C ASP A 270 4.85 -23.20 -41.09
N GLU A 271 4.28 -21.99 -41.01
CA GLU A 271 3.12 -21.49 -41.77
C GLU A 271 1.78 -22.20 -41.48
N LYS A 272 1.75 -23.20 -40.61
CA LYS A 272 0.54 -23.91 -40.22
C LYS A 272 -0.01 -23.42 -38.88
N THR A 273 -1.28 -23.05 -38.84
CA THR A 273 -1.96 -22.70 -37.60
C THR A 273 -2.13 -23.97 -36.76
N LEU A 274 -1.60 -23.96 -35.54
CA LEU A 274 -1.78 -25.04 -34.56
C LEU A 274 -3.10 -24.91 -33.80
N GLY A 275 -3.53 -23.68 -33.54
CA GLY A 275 -4.78 -23.38 -32.84
C GLY A 275 -4.69 -22.08 -32.04
N SER A 276 -5.78 -21.80 -31.29
CA SER A 276 -5.91 -20.61 -30.46
C SER A 276 -5.54 -20.86 -28.99
N VAL A 277 -5.01 -19.85 -28.33
CA VAL A 277 -4.58 -19.87 -26.93
C VAL A 277 -5.32 -18.77 -26.17
N ALA A 278 -5.88 -19.13 -25.01
CA ALA A 278 -6.32 -18.19 -23.99
C ALA A 278 -5.30 -18.18 -22.84
N LEU A 279 -4.88 -17.00 -22.44
CA LEU A 279 -3.91 -16.80 -21.35
C LEU A 279 -4.51 -15.85 -20.33
N ASN A 280 -4.66 -16.30 -19.08
CA ASN A 280 -5.24 -15.50 -17.98
C ASN A 280 -4.19 -14.67 -17.22
N ILE A 281 -3.19 -14.19 -17.93
CA ILE A 281 -2.29 -13.12 -17.50
C ILE A 281 -2.18 -12.10 -18.64
N PRO A 282 -2.14 -10.82 -18.31
CA PRO A 282 -2.19 -9.77 -19.31
C PRO A 282 -0.83 -9.50 -19.98
N GLY A 283 -0.88 -8.80 -21.10
CA GLY A 283 0.27 -8.20 -21.76
C GLY A 283 0.83 -9.02 -22.93
N ALA A 284 1.16 -8.29 -24.02
CA ALA A 284 1.75 -8.87 -25.22
C ALA A 284 3.08 -9.60 -24.92
N HIS A 285 3.87 -9.10 -23.97
CA HIS A 285 5.11 -9.75 -23.53
C HIS A 285 4.84 -11.12 -22.89
N ASN A 286 3.72 -11.29 -22.16
CA ASN A 286 3.34 -12.60 -21.62
C ASN A 286 2.82 -13.56 -22.69
N ALA A 287 2.20 -13.06 -23.74
CA ALA A 287 1.89 -13.87 -24.91
C ALA A 287 3.17 -14.41 -25.61
N LEU A 288 4.22 -13.57 -25.73
CA LEU A 288 5.53 -14.01 -26.22
C LEU A 288 6.20 -15.03 -25.28
N ASN A 289 6.13 -14.82 -23.97
CA ASN A 289 6.61 -15.78 -22.98
C ASN A 289 5.89 -17.12 -23.09
N ALA A 290 4.57 -17.10 -23.29
CA ALA A 290 3.76 -18.29 -23.50
C ALA A 290 4.12 -18.99 -24.83
N LEU A 291 4.38 -18.21 -25.89
CA LEU A 291 4.82 -18.77 -27.18
C LEU A 291 6.14 -19.53 -27.09
N ALA A 292 7.10 -19.00 -26.29
CA ALA A 292 8.36 -19.70 -26.00
C ALA A 292 8.11 -21.08 -25.35
N VAL A 293 7.19 -21.13 -24.38
CA VAL A 293 6.80 -22.38 -23.70
C VAL A 293 6.06 -23.32 -24.63
N ILE A 294 5.16 -22.79 -25.48
CA ILE A 294 4.46 -23.57 -26.51
C ILE A 294 5.45 -24.22 -27.48
N ALA A 295 6.42 -23.43 -27.96
CA ALA A 295 7.46 -23.95 -28.84
C ALA A 295 8.27 -25.09 -28.16
N LEU A 296 8.74 -24.87 -26.93
CA LEU A 296 9.42 -25.90 -26.13
C LEU A 296 8.54 -27.15 -25.95
N ALA A 297 7.31 -27.01 -25.51
CA ALA A 297 6.42 -28.10 -25.19
C ALA A 297 6.02 -28.92 -26.43
N THR A 298 5.81 -28.24 -27.56
CA THR A 298 5.51 -28.89 -28.85
C THR A 298 6.72 -29.71 -29.34
N GLU A 299 7.94 -29.16 -29.26
CA GLU A 299 9.17 -29.88 -29.67
C GLU A 299 9.52 -31.04 -28.69
N ILE A 300 9.05 -31.03 -27.46
CA ILE A 300 9.14 -32.16 -26.53
C ILE A 300 8.06 -33.22 -26.82
N GLY A 301 7.03 -32.90 -27.62
CA GLY A 301 5.94 -33.83 -28.02
C GLY A 301 4.70 -33.77 -27.13
N ILE A 302 4.46 -32.70 -26.40
CA ILE A 302 3.20 -32.50 -25.67
C ILE A 302 2.12 -32.09 -26.67
N PRO A 303 0.93 -32.76 -26.69
CA PRO A 303 -0.17 -32.36 -27.53
C PRO A 303 -0.64 -30.94 -27.31
N PHE A 304 -0.93 -30.19 -28.38
CA PHE A 304 -1.26 -28.77 -28.34
C PHE A 304 -2.47 -28.48 -27.42
N GLU A 305 -3.46 -29.35 -27.40
CA GLU A 305 -4.65 -29.25 -26.55
C GLU A 305 -4.31 -29.29 -25.05
N LYS A 306 -3.30 -30.08 -24.66
CA LYS A 306 -2.82 -30.11 -23.27
C LYS A 306 -2.03 -28.87 -22.91
N ILE A 307 -1.27 -28.30 -23.86
CA ILE A 307 -0.57 -27.08 -23.69
C ILE A 307 -1.52 -25.93 -23.45
N THR A 308 -2.53 -25.75 -24.30
CA THR A 308 -3.55 -24.70 -24.22
C THR A 308 -4.38 -24.81 -22.93
N ALA A 309 -4.82 -26.02 -22.57
CA ALA A 309 -5.55 -26.27 -21.33
C ALA A 309 -4.73 -25.89 -20.09
N SER A 310 -3.41 -26.12 -20.11
CA SER A 310 -2.54 -25.73 -19.01
C SER A 310 -2.37 -24.22 -18.95
N LEU A 311 -2.19 -23.53 -20.09
CA LEU A 311 -2.05 -22.09 -20.17
C LEU A 311 -3.33 -21.36 -19.71
N ASP A 312 -4.51 -21.89 -20.02
CA ASP A 312 -5.79 -21.32 -19.58
C ASP A 312 -5.95 -21.35 -18.04
N THR A 313 -5.33 -22.30 -17.35
CA THR A 313 -5.34 -22.35 -15.88
C THR A 313 -4.23 -21.55 -15.22
N PHE A 314 -3.25 -21.09 -15.97
CA PHE A 314 -2.12 -20.34 -15.42
C PHE A 314 -2.54 -18.93 -14.98
N ARG A 315 -2.16 -18.52 -13.75
CA ARG A 315 -2.54 -17.23 -13.12
C ARG A 315 -1.33 -16.36 -12.78
N GLY A 316 -0.16 -16.67 -13.31
CA GLY A 316 1.07 -15.93 -13.05
C GLY A 316 1.86 -16.39 -11.82
N ALA A 317 2.96 -15.71 -11.60
CA ALA A 317 3.77 -15.79 -10.39
C ALA A 317 3.36 -14.66 -9.44
N ARG A 318 3.58 -14.84 -8.15
CA ARG A 318 3.39 -13.76 -7.17
C ARG A 318 4.22 -12.55 -7.57
N ARG A 319 3.63 -11.38 -7.37
CA ARG A 319 4.25 -10.09 -7.70
C ARG A 319 4.62 -9.95 -9.20
N ARG A 320 3.85 -10.54 -10.10
CA ARG A 320 3.97 -10.38 -11.56
C ARG A 320 2.60 -10.08 -12.14
N PHE A 321 2.19 -8.82 -12.10
CA PHE A 321 0.85 -8.34 -12.38
C PHE A 321 -0.22 -9.13 -11.57
N GLU A 322 0.05 -9.32 -10.28
CA GLU A 322 -0.82 -10.07 -9.38
C GLU A 322 -1.99 -9.21 -8.93
N VAL A 323 -3.22 -9.58 -9.26
CA VAL A 323 -4.41 -8.90 -8.76
C VAL A 323 -4.61 -9.31 -7.30
N VAL A 324 -4.38 -8.38 -6.37
CA VAL A 324 -4.48 -8.62 -4.92
C VAL A 324 -5.82 -8.19 -4.33
N HIS A 325 -6.54 -7.32 -5.03
CA HIS A 325 -7.90 -6.89 -4.68
C HIS A 325 -8.63 -6.47 -5.95
N GLU A 326 -9.91 -6.85 -6.06
CA GLU A 326 -10.75 -6.51 -7.21
C GLU A 326 -12.20 -6.31 -6.77
N THR A 327 -12.72 -5.12 -7.02
CA THR A 327 -14.11 -4.73 -6.82
C THR A 327 -14.50 -3.72 -7.90
N GLU A 328 -15.78 -3.40 -8.04
CA GLU A 328 -16.24 -2.31 -8.92
C GLU A 328 -15.62 -0.97 -8.54
N PHE A 329 -15.37 -0.74 -7.24
CA PHE A 329 -14.79 0.51 -6.76
C PHE A 329 -13.31 0.65 -7.13
N CYS A 330 -12.50 -0.40 -6.93
CA CYS A 330 -11.05 -0.32 -7.17
C CYS A 330 -10.46 -1.70 -7.41
N THR A 331 -9.48 -1.78 -8.32
CA THR A 331 -8.60 -2.95 -8.51
C THR A 331 -7.19 -2.59 -8.02
N ILE A 332 -6.56 -3.49 -7.25
CA ILE A 332 -5.16 -3.34 -6.82
C ILE A 332 -4.34 -4.47 -7.42
N VAL A 333 -3.23 -4.10 -8.04
CA VAL A 333 -2.27 -5.02 -8.67
C VAL A 333 -0.89 -4.82 -8.05
N ASP A 334 -0.21 -5.92 -7.73
CA ASP A 334 1.20 -5.92 -7.31
C ASP A 334 2.08 -6.42 -8.43
N ASP A 335 3.17 -5.67 -8.72
CA ASP A 335 4.16 -6.05 -9.72
C ASP A 335 5.59 -5.79 -9.24
N TYR A 336 6.47 -6.73 -9.54
CA TYR A 336 7.88 -6.68 -9.16
C TYR A 336 8.70 -5.70 -10.01
N GLY A 337 8.12 -5.15 -11.08
CA GLY A 337 8.75 -4.23 -12.02
C GLY A 337 9.45 -3.08 -11.31
N HIS A 338 10.74 -2.94 -11.56
CA HIS A 338 11.61 -1.97 -10.91
C HIS A 338 12.65 -1.34 -11.88
N HIS A 339 12.64 -1.77 -13.13
CA HIS A 339 13.35 -1.15 -14.23
C HIS A 339 12.40 -0.28 -15.08
N PRO A 340 12.83 0.86 -15.66
CA PRO A 340 11.95 1.72 -16.48
C PRO A 340 11.17 0.98 -17.57
N THR A 341 11.82 0.06 -18.27
CA THR A 341 11.19 -0.77 -19.32
C THR A 341 10.07 -1.66 -18.75
N GLU A 342 10.31 -2.29 -17.59
CA GLU A 342 9.30 -3.13 -16.91
C GLU A 342 8.11 -2.30 -16.46
N ILE A 343 8.36 -1.13 -15.87
CA ILE A 343 7.33 -0.20 -15.40
C ILE A 343 6.43 0.23 -16.57
N ALA A 344 7.03 0.65 -17.68
CA ALA A 344 6.29 1.05 -18.87
C ALA A 344 5.44 -0.09 -19.44
N ALA A 345 5.97 -1.32 -19.47
CA ALA A 345 5.23 -2.51 -19.91
C ALA A 345 4.05 -2.85 -18.98
N THR A 346 4.26 -2.77 -17.66
CA THR A 346 3.21 -3.00 -16.64
C THR A 346 2.11 -1.94 -16.75
N LEU A 347 2.47 -0.66 -16.89
CA LEU A 347 1.51 0.43 -17.07
C LEU A 347 0.73 0.31 -18.39
N SER A 348 1.40 -0.06 -19.47
CA SER A 348 0.74 -0.37 -20.76
C SER A 348 -0.28 -1.49 -20.60
N THR A 349 0.07 -2.53 -19.87
CA THR A 349 -0.82 -3.64 -19.55
C THR A 349 -2.01 -3.17 -18.71
N ALA A 350 -1.78 -2.36 -17.67
CA ALA A 350 -2.82 -1.81 -16.81
C ALA A 350 -3.87 -1.01 -17.60
N ARG A 351 -3.43 -0.24 -18.61
CA ARG A 351 -4.33 0.53 -19.49
C ARG A 351 -5.25 -0.34 -20.34
N THR A 352 -4.88 -1.59 -20.61
CA THR A 352 -5.76 -2.50 -21.36
C THR A 352 -6.94 -3.03 -20.54
N GLY A 353 -6.93 -2.85 -19.21
CA GLY A 353 -7.98 -3.31 -18.30
C GLY A 353 -9.26 -2.47 -18.31
N GLY A 354 -9.31 -1.36 -19.03
CA GLY A 354 -10.50 -0.50 -19.14
C GLY A 354 -10.78 0.35 -17.90
N HIS A 355 -9.84 0.46 -16.96
CA HIS A 355 -9.96 1.26 -15.76
C HIS A 355 -9.96 2.76 -16.06
N ARG A 356 -10.66 3.53 -15.24
CA ARG A 356 -10.81 4.99 -15.40
C ARG A 356 -9.47 5.71 -15.24
N ARG A 357 -8.73 5.42 -14.17
CA ARG A 357 -7.41 5.97 -13.88
C ARG A 357 -6.47 4.87 -13.44
N VAL A 358 -5.17 5.10 -13.66
CA VAL A 358 -4.09 4.25 -13.17
C VAL A 358 -3.25 5.05 -12.19
N ILE A 359 -3.21 4.59 -10.95
CA ILE A 359 -2.46 5.20 -9.85
C ILE A 359 -1.28 4.29 -9.53
N ALA A 360 -0.05 4.79 -9.59
CA ALA A 360 1.15 4.02 -9.28
C ALA A 360 1.72 4.39 -7.91
N MET A 361 1.98 3.40 -7.08
CA MET A 361 2.83 3.47 -5.89
C MET A 361 4.13 2.76 -6.22
N PHE A 362 5.25 3.47 -6.23
CA PHE A 362 6.53 2.92 -6.66
C PHE A 362 7.61 3.06 -5.59
N GLN A 363 8.37 1.97 -5.37
CA GLN A 363 9.57 1.95 -4.55
C GLN A 363 10.80 1.73 -5.45
N PRO A 364 11.67 2.73 -5.62
CA PRO A 364 12.93 2.56 -6.35
C PRO A 364 13.82 1.53 -5.66
N HIS A 365 14.58 0.76 -6.45
CA HIS A 365 15.46 -0.30 -5.95
C HIS A 365 16.90 -0.01 -6.33
N ARG A 366 17.79 0.16 -5.33
CA ARG A 366 19.20 0.54 -5.39
C ARG A 366 19.47 2.00 -5.78
N HIS A 367 20.36 2.63 -5.05
CA HIS A 367 20.78 4.01 -5.30
C HIS A 367 21.53 4.17 -6.62
N THR A 368 22.39 3.21 -6.97
CA THR A 368 23.17 3.21 -8.22
C THR A 368 22.27 3.16 -9.45
N ARG A 369 21.21 2.31 -9.45
CA ARG A 369 20.24 2.24 -10.54
C ARG A 369 19.44 3.54 -10.65
N THR A 370 18.97 4.08 -9.55
CA THR A 370 18.20 5.35 -9.54
C THR A 370 19.03 6.48 -10.13
N GLN A 371 20.31 6.58 -9.79
CA GLN A 371 21.23 7.57 -10.33
C GLN A 371 21.46 7.39 -11.84
N ALA A 372 21.73 6.15 -12.28
CA ALA A 372 22.07 5.85 -13.66
C ALA A 372 20.88 6.02 -14.63
N LEU A 373 19.66 5.68 -14.20
CA LEU A 373 18.47 5.63 -15.05
C LEU A 373 17.44 6.73 -14.74
N LYS A 374 17.81 7.81 -14.04
CA LYS A 374 16.87 8.86 -13.61
C LYS A 374 16.07 9.45 -14.76
N GLU A 375 16.67 9.67 -15.92
CA GLU A 375 16.00 10.23 -17.10
C GLU A 375 14.99 9.24 -17.72
N ASP A 376 15.32 7.94 -17.70
CA ASP A 376 14.43 6.89 -18.19
C ASP A 376 13.26 6.67 -17.24
N PHE A 377 13.49 6.77 -15.93
CA PHE A 377 12.39 6.77 -14.93
C PHE A 377 11.45 7.95 -15.13
N GLY A 378 11.97 9.13 -15.52
CA GLY A 378 11.16 10.30 -15.83
C GLY A 378 10.09 10.05 -16.89
N LYS A 379 10.33 9.11 -17.82
CA LYS A 379 9.42 8.74 -18.93
C LYS A 379 8.62 7.47 -18.67
N ALA A 380 9.09 6.63 -17.76
CA ALA A 380 8.52 5.29 -17.54
C ALA A 380 7.05 5.32 -17.05
N PHE A 381 6.62 6.44 -16.46
CA PHE A 381 5.31 6.60 -15.83
C PHE A 381 4.28 7.39 -16.67
N ASP A 382 4.55 7.71 -17.93
CA ASP A 382 3.67 8.51 -18.80
C ASP A 382 2.23 7.97 -18.91
N LEU A 383 2.04 6.68 -18.69
CA LEU A 383 0.73 6.04 -18.69
C LEU A 383 0.05 5.98 -17.32
N ALA A 384 0.64 6.51 -16.25
CA ALA A 384 -0.02 6.67 -14.95
C ALA A 384 -0.66 8.06 -14.82
N ASP A 385 -1.85 8.15 -14.21
CA ASP A 385 -2.50 9.43 -13.93
C ASP A 385 -1.93 10.10 -12.69
N HIS A 386 -1.59 9.29 -11.68
CA HIS A 386 -0.96 9.74 -10.43
C HIS A 386 0.17 8.80 -10.05
N VAL A 387 1.27 9.35 -9.56
CA VAL A 387 2.43 8.56 -9.13
C VAL A 387 2.90 9.01 -7.74
N PHE A 388 2.97 8.05 -6.83
CA PHE A 388 3.56 8.23 -5.51
C PHE A 388 4.85 7.42 -5.43
N ILE A 389 5.95 8.05 -5.04
CA ILE A 389 7.28 7.42 -5.01
C ILE A 389 7.81 7.46 -3.57
N SER A 390 8.16 6.30 -3.01
CA SER A 390 8.80 6.20 -1.70
C SER A 390 10.31 6.42 -1.78
N ASP A 391 10.96 6.38 -0.62
CA ASP A 391 12.41 6.31 -0.60
C ASP A 391 12.94 4.98 -1.14
N ILE A 392 14.23 5.00 -1.52
CA ILE A 392 14.88 3.90 -2.24
C ILE A 392 15.08 2.70 -1.30
N TYR A 393 14.70 1.52 -1.76
CA TYR A 393 15.11 0.26 -1.14
C TYR A 393 16.60 0.00 -1.44
N PRO A 394 17.48 0.01 -0.43
CA PRO A 394 18.92 0.06 -0.67
C PRO A 394 19.53 -1.25 -1.18
N ALA A 395 18.91 -2.42 -0.91
CA ALA A 395 19.41 -3.75 -1.28
C ALA A 395 20.90 -3.97 -0.88
N GLY A 396 21.30 -3.43 0.28
CA GLY A 396 22.67 -3.53 0.78
C GLY A 396 23.65 -2.47 0.27
N GLU A 397 23.22 -1.55 -0.59
CA GLU A 397 24.02 -0.40 -1.01
C GLU A 397 24.05 0.70 0.07
N LYS A 398 25.12 1.49 0.07
CA LYS A 398 25.18 2.71 0.87
C LYS A 398 24.43 3.84 0.16
N PRO A 399 23.77 4.74 0.90
CA PRO A 399 23.13 5.90 0.32
C PRO A 399 24.11 6.76 -0.48
N ILE A 400 23.67 7.27 -1.62
CA ILE A 400 24.41 8.23 -2.46
C ILE A 400 23.86 9.62 -2.15
N PRO A 401 24.70 10.60 -1.73
CA PRO A 401 24.24 11.95 -1.44
C PRO A 401 23.50 12.58 -2.61
N GLY A 402 22.30 13.14 -2.34
CA GLY A 402 21.44 13.77 -3.35
C GLY A 402 20.63 12.81 -4.22
N ILE A 403 20.67 11.49 -3.97
CA ILE A 403 19.87 10.49 -4.68
C ILE A 403 18.85 9.89 -3.74
N SER A 404 17.56 10.11 -4.01
CA SER A 404 16.41 9.62 -3.26
C SER A 404 15.23 9.37 -4.19
N GLY A 405 14.07 9.02 -3.66
CA GLY A 405 12.81 8.97 -4.42
C GLY A 405 12.46 10.31 -5.07
N GLN A 406 12.81 11.44 -4.44
CA GLN A 406 12.63 12.78 -4.99
C GLN A 406 13.35 12.97 -6.34
N THR A 407 14.49 12.32 -6.54
CA THR A 407 15.26 12.38 -7.81
C THR A 407 14.41 11.92 -9.01
N ILE A 408 13.58 10.90 -8.83
CA ILE A 408 12.68 10.38 -9.88
C ILE A 408 11.51 11.34 -10.06
N VAL A 409 10.92 11.84 -8.98
CA VAL A 409 9.83 12.83 -9.03
C VAL A 409 10.27 14.07 -9.82
N ASP A 410 11.46 14.59 -9.53
CA ASP A 410 12.00 15.76 -10.23
C ASP A 410 12.19 15.50 -11.73
N ALA A 411 12.68 14.30 -12.10
CA ALA A 411 12.82 13.89 -13.50
C ALA A 411 11.45 13.76 -14.20
N MET A 412 10.45 13.21 -13.53
CA MET A 412 9.08 13.09 -14.05
C MET A 412 8.44 14.47 -14.28
N LEU A 413 8.55 15.39 -13.30
CA LEU A 413 8.03 16.75 -13.44
C LEU A 413 8.76 17.51 -14.55
N ALA A 414 10.07 17.34 -14.67
CA ALA A 414 10.86 17.93 -15.76
C ALA A 414 10.46 17.38 -17.13
N HIS A 415 10.03 16.11 -17.22
CA HIS A 415 9.49 15.50 -18.43
C HIS A 415 8.04 15.92 -18.74
N GLY A 416 7.35 16.56 -17.79
CA GLY A 416 5.99 17.07 -17.96
C GLY A 416 4.87 16.21 -17.37
N HIS A 417 5.21 15.23 -16.54
CA HIS A 417 4.19 14.43 -15.83
C HIS A 417 3.36 15.29 -14.90
N ALA A 418 2.02 15.26 -15.03
CA ALA A 418 1.13 16.19 -14.35
C ALA A 418 0.99 15.95 -12.83
N SER A 419 1.22 14.73 -12.35
CA SER A 419 0.96 14.35 -10.96
C SER A 419 1.94 13.30 -10.45
N ALA A 420 3.08 13.76 -9.93
CA ALA A 420 4.08 12.95 -9.26
C ALA A 420 4.37 13.52 -7.87
N ARG A 421 4.49 12.66 -6.85
CA ARG A 421 4.76 13.07 -5.47
C ARG A 421 5.72 12.11 -4.78
N HIS A 422 6.73 12.67 -4.09
CA HIS A 422 7.58 11.92 -3.17
C HIS A 422 6.88 11.75 -1.82
N VAL A 423 6.83 10.51 -1.33
CA VAL A 423 6.32 10.11 -0.02
C VAL A 423 7.40 9.26 0.63
N PRO A 424 8.35 9.84 1.37
CA PRO A 424 9.54 9.15 1.86
C PRO A 424 9.25 7.87 2.63
N ASP A 425 8.27 7.92 3.55
CA ASP A 425 7.87 6.76 4.32
C ASP A 425 6.96 5.82 3.50
N LEU A 426 7.47 4.62 3.26
CA LEU A 426 6.73 3.55 2.58
C LEU A 426 5.41 3.19 3.29
N HIS A 427 5.37 3.32 4.62
CA HIS A 427 4.18 2.99 5.41
C HIS A 427 3.05 4.00 5.23
N GLU A 428 3.35 5.20 4.72
CA GLU A 428 2.38 6.27 4.47
C GLU A 428 1.86 6.28 3.02
N ILE A 429 2.59 5.69 2.06
CA ILE A 429 2.31 5.84 0.62
C ILE A 429 0.88 5.39 0.24
N HIS A 430 0.37 4.32 0.85
CA HIS A 430 -1.00 3.82 0.60
C HIS A 430 -2.08 4.82 1.01
N LYS A 431 -1.83 5.64 2.04
CA LYS A 431 -2.76 6.66 2.52
C LYS A 431 -2.97 7.76 1.47
N TYR A 432 -1.88 8.16 0.80
CA TYR A 432 -1.95 9.16 -0.28
C TYR A 432 -2.69 8.64 -1.50
N ALA A 433 -2.47 7.39 -1.88
CA ALA A 433 -3.22 6.74 -2.95
C ALA A 433 -4.70 6.61 -2.57
N ALA A 434 -5.00 6.12 -1.36
CA ALA A 434 -6.36 5.95 -0.86
C ALA A 434 -7.18 7.25 -0.82
N ALA A 435 -6.54 8.38 -0.43
CA ALA A 435 -7.19 9.69 -0.31
C ALA A 435 -7.72 10.26 -1.63
N ILE A 436 -7.22 9.77 -2.77
CA ILE A 436 -7.61 10.23 -4.11
C ILE A 436 -8.43 9.22 -4.89
N LEU A 437 -8.69 8.03 -4.31
CA LEU A 437 -9.42 6.96 -5.00
C LEU A 437 -10.83 7.37 -5.41
N GLU A 438 -11.18 6.99 -6.62
CA GLU A 438 -12.52 7.07 -7.20
C GLU A 438 -12.93 5.71 -7.77
N GLU A 439 -14.22 5.55 -8.00
CA GLU A 439 -14.79 4.33 -8.59
C GLU A 439 -14.21 4.04 -9.97
N GLY A 440 -13.81 2.80 -10.20
CA GLY A 440 -13.20 2.33 -11.44
C GLY A 440 -11.68 2.55 -11.54
N ASP A 441 -11.01 2.98 -10.46
CA ASP A 441 -9.56 3.15 -10.44
C ASP A 441 -8.81 1.83 -10.38
N LEU A 442 -7.59 1.82 -10.95
CA LEU A 442 -6.61 0.77 -10.74
C LEU A 442 -5.40 1.33 -10.01
N VAL A 443 -4.99 0.65 -8.94
CA VAL A 443 -3.76 0.97 -8.19
C VAL A 443 -2.71 -0.09 -8.46
N LEU A 444 -1.50 0.35 -8.86
CA LEU A 444 -0.32 -0.51 -9.01
C LEU A 444 0.64 -0.30 -7.86
N SER A 445 1.04 -1.37 -7.16
CA SER A 445 2.24 -1.36 -6.33
C SER A 445 3.41 -1.94 -7.12
N LEU A 446 4.43 -1.10 -7.37
CA LEU A 446 5.55 -1.39 -8.27
C LEU A 446 6.88 -1.37 -7.51
N GLY A 447 7.68 -2.43 -7.66
CA GLY A 447 9.03 -2.45 -7.12
C GLY A 447 9.49 -3.79 -6.57
N ALA A 448 10.81 -4.01 -6.56
CA ALA A 448 11.44 -5.25 -6.07
C ALA A 448 11.59 -5.32 -4.54
N GLY A 449 11.38 -4.21 -3.83
CA GLY A 449 11.45 -4.11 -2.37
C GLY A 449 10.15 -4.57 -1.69
N ASN A 450 9.80 -3.87 -0.63
CA ASN A 450 8.64 -4.18 0.22
C ASN A 450 7.38 -3.33 -0.05
N ILE A 451 7.30 -2.65 -1.20
CA ILE A 451 6.13 -1.84 -1.61
C ILE A 451 4.81 -2.65 -1.64
N HIS A 452 4.88 -3.96 -1.88
CA HIS A 452 3.73 -4.85 -1.86
C HIS A 452 2.96 -4.82 -0.54
N GLU A 453 3.62 -4.49 0.58
CA GLU A 453 2.97 -4.30 1.88
C GLU A 453 1.99 -3.13 1.85
N SER A 454 2.32 -2.06 1.11
CA SER A 454 1.45 -0.90 0.95
C SER A 454 0.20 -1.22 0.12
N GLY A 455 0.35 -2.02 -0.95
CA GLY A 455 -0.79 -2.57 -1.70
C GLY A 455 -1.70 -3.44 -0.83
N ALA A 456 -1.11 -4.30 0.01
CA ALA A 456 -1.86 -5.16 0.94
C ALA A 456 -2.63 -4.35 2.01
N ARG A 457 -2.02 -3.27 2.54
CA ARG A 457 -2.69 -2.36 3.49
C ARG A 457 -3.89 -1.67 2.84
N LEU A 458 -3.69 -1.12 1.64
CA LEU A 458 -4.78 -0.50 0.89
C LEU A 458 -5.92 -1.49 0.60
N ALA A 459 -5.60 -2.73 0.23
CA ALA A 459 -6.59 -3.78 0.02
C ALA A 459 -7.39 -4.09 1.29
N ASN A 460 -6.74 -4.06 2.46
CA ASN A 460 -7.41 -4.24 3.74
C ASN A 460 -8.33 -3.06 4.07
N ASP A 461 -7.88 -1.82 3.86
CA ASP A 461 -8.71 -0.63 4.06
C ASP A 461 -9.96 -0.64 3.15
N LEU A 462 -9.81 -1.10 1.90
CA LEU A 462 -10.94 -1.23 0.97
C LEU A 462 -11.94 -2.32 1.39
N LYS A 463 -11.46 -3.43 1.95
CA LYS A 463 -12.34 -4.46 2.52
C LYS A 463 -13.15 -3.92 3.72
N GLN A 464 -12.47 -3.24 4.64
CA GLN A 464 -13.14 -2.60 5.78
C GLN A 464 -14.13 -1.51 5.33
N ARG A 465 -13.76 -0.71 4.32
CA ARG A 465 -14.66 0.28 3.72
C ARG A 465 -15.94 -0.38 3.18
N ALA A 466 -15.81 -1.50 2.46
CA ALA A 466 -16.96 -2.23 1.92
C ALA A 466 -17.86 -2.79 3.03
N GLU A 467 -17.27 -3.36 4.07
CA GLU A 467 -17.99 -3.86 5.24
C GLU A 467 -18.74 -2.73 5.97
N LEU A 468 -18.09 -1.60 6.25
CA LEU A 468 -18.71 -0.45 6.88
C LEU A 468 -19.85 0.14 6.04
N LEU A 469 -19.73 0.14 4.70
CA LEU A 469 -20.80 0.55 3.80
C LEU A 469 -22.01 -0.39 3.85
N ASP A 470 -21.78 -1.69 3.86
CA ASP A 470 -22.85 -2.70 3.94
C ASP A 470 -23.63 -2.56 5.26
N ILE A 471 -22.93 -2.37 6.36
CA ILE A 471 -23.54 -2.18 7.70
C ILE A 471 -24.33 -0.88 7.78
N MET A 472 -23.77 0.21 7.29
CA MET A 472 -24.39 1.54 7.36
C MET A 472 -25.59 1.67 6.41
N GLY A 473 -25.62 0.90 5.32
CA GLY A 473 -26.60 1.02 4.24
C GLY A 473 -26.42 2.30 3.43
N GLU A 474 -27.31 3.30 3.63
CA GLU A 474 -27.24 4.56 2.89
C GLU A 474 -26.20 5.51 3.49
N GLY A 475 -25.31 6.04 2.62
CA GLY A 475 -24.28 6.98 3.06
C GLY A 475 -23.03 6.98 2.21
N ARG A 476 -21.95 7.60 2.72
CA ARG A 476 -20.69 7.79 2.00
C ARG A 476 -19.49 7.52 2.90
N ILE A 477 -18.46 6.85 2.35
CA ILE A 477 -17.17 6.66 3.04
C ILE A 477 -16.03 7.13 2.13
N ARG A 478 -15.14 7.96 2.69
CA ARG A 478 -13.86 8.36 2.09
C ARG A 478 -12.72 7.84 2.94
N LEU A 479 -11.67 7.36 2.28
CA LEU A 479 -10.45 6.90 2.94
C LEU A 479 -9.49 8.08 3.11
N TYR A 480 -8.85 8.17 4.27
CA TYR A 480 -7.82 9.16 4.58
C TYR A 480 -8.18 10.60 4.20
N GLU A 481 -9.45 10.98 4.43
CA GLU A 481 -9.93 12.34 4.18
C GLU A 481 -9.21 13.35 5.09
N PRO A 482 -8.54 14.37 4.52
CA PRO A 482 -7.82 15.38 5.31
C PRO A 482 -8.75 16.19 6.22
N LEU A 483 -8.59 16.04 7.55
CA LEU A 483 -9.43 16.72 8.53
C LEU A 483 -9.18 18.23 8.58
N SER A 484 -8.06 18.71 8.06
CA SER A 484 -7.83 20.13 7.83
C SER A 484 -8.92 20.83 7.00
N LYS A 485 -9.62 20.08 6.13
CA LYS A 485 -10.79 20.58 5.36
C LYS A 485 -12.07 20.69 6.22
N HIS A 486 -12.10 19.98 7.36
CA HIS A 486 -13.28 19.82 8.24
C HIS A 486 -13.11 20.48 9.60
N THR A 487 -11.97 21.14 9.87
CA THR A 487 -11.75 21.96 11.06
C THR A 487 -11.77 23.46 10.72
N THR A 488 -12.27 24.29 11.64
CA THR A 488 -12.22 25.75 11.47
C THR A 488 -10.82 26.31 11.55
N MET A 489 -9.89 25.61 12.23
CA MET A 489 -8.48 25.94 12.32
C MET A 489 -7.69 25.59 11.06
N ARG A 490 -8.27 24.76 10.17
CA ARG A 490 -7.65 24.26 8.93
C ARG A 490 -6.35 23.50 9.19
N ILE A 491 -6.29 22.81 10.31
CA ILE A 491 -5.20 21.92 10.73
C ILE A 491 -5.79 20.55 10.99
N GLY A 492 -5.02 19.49 10.76
CA GLY A 492 -5.35 18.12 11.09
C GLY A 492 -5.00 17.13 9.99
N GLY A 493 -4.40 16.02 10.40
CA GLY A 493 -4.10 14.88 9.55
C GLY A 493 -5.37 14.15 9.07
N PRO A 494 -5.23 13.02 8.39
CA PRO A 494 -6.35 12.34 7.76
C PRO A 494 -7.21 11.53 8.75
N ALA A 495 -8.51 11.41 8.48
CA ALA A 495 -9.36 10.36 9.05
C ALA A 495 -9.20 9.07 8.23
N GLN A 496 -8.89 7.94 8.85
CA GLN A 496 -8.74 6.67 8.11
C GLN A 496 -10.05 6.34 7.36
N PHE A 497 -11.19 6.38 8.05
CA PHE A 497 -12.52 6.26 7.46
C PHE A 497 -13.36 7.48 7.83
N TRP A 498 -13.55 8.39 6.88
CA TRP A 498 -14.52 9.49 7.00
C TRP A 498 -15.88 9.00 6.52
N VAL A 499 -16.84 8.90 7.45
CA VAL A 499 -18.12 8.25 7.21
C VAL A 499 -19.26 9.26 7.35
N GLU A 500 -20.13 9.34 6.35
CA GLU A 500 -21.30 10.23 6.30
C GLU A 500 -22.58 9.39 6.16
N PRO A 501 -23.16 8.85 7.27
CA PRO A 501 -24.42 8.11 7.23
C PRO A 501 -25.60 9.03 6.91
N GLU A 502 -26.67 8.47 6.32
CA GLU A 502 -27.88 9.22 5.95
C GLU A 502 -29.08 8.91 6.86
N THR A 503 -29.08 7.77 7.57
CA THR A 503 -30.17 7.34 8.45
C THR A 503 -29.71 7.15 9.90
N GLU A 504 -30.63 7.31 10.88
CA GLU A 504 -30.34 7.07 12.29
C GLU A 504 -30.05 5.58 12.56
N GLU A 505 -30.76 4.67 11.89
CA GLU A 505 -30.55 3.23 12.00
C GLU A 505 -29.18 2.82 11.49
N GLY A 506 -28.80 3.27 10.28
CA GLY A 506 -27.49 2.96 9.71
C GLY A 506 -26.34 3.51 10.56
N PHE A 507 -26.52 4.68 11.18
CA PHE A 507 -25.57 5.20 12.15
C PHE A 507 -25.49 4.34 13.41
N ALA A 508 -26.64 3.89 13.96
CA ALA A 508 -26.70 3.04 15.15
C ALA A 508 -26.03 1.69 14.92
N ASP A 509 -26.27 1.06 13.77
CA ASP A 509 -25.62 -0.20 13.38
C ASP A 509 -24.11 -0.03 13.20
N LEU A 510 -23.66 1.10 12.62
CA LEU A 510 -22.24 1.45 12.51
C LEU A 510 -21.58 1.61 13.89
N VAL A 511 -22.24 2.28 14.83
CA VAL A 511 -21.74 2.44 16.21
C VAL A 511 -21.57 1.07 16.87
N ARG A 512 -22.62 0.24 16.85
CA ARG A 512 -22.58 -1.13 17.40
C ARG A 512 -21.43 -1.93 16.81
N HIS A 513 -21.31 -1.97 15.49
CA HIS A 513 -20.24 -2.71 14.82
C HIS A 513 -18.85 -2.24 15.25
N CYS A 514 -18.62 -0.93 15.32
CA CYS A 514 -17.32 -0.39 15.73
C CYS A 514 -16.97 -0.78 17.18
N PHE A 515 -17.93 -0.72 18.11
CA PHE A 515 -17.69 -1.10 19.51
C PHE A 515 -17.50 -2.61 19.67
N ASP A 516 -18.30 -3.45 19.02
CA ASP A 516 -18.20 -4.90 19.07
C ASP A 516 -16.83 -5.40 18.53
N ASN A 517 -16.28 -4.71 17.53
CA ASN A 517 -15.01 -5.07 16.90
C ASN A 517 -13.81 -4.24 17.36
N SER A 518 -13.98 -3.41 18.42
CA SER A 518 -12.93 -2.54 18.98
C SER A 518 -12.30 -1.60 17.92
N ILE A 519 -13.09 -1.15 16.94
CA ILE A 519 -12.68 -0.16 15.94
C ILE A 519 -12.78 1.23 16.59
N PRO A 520 -11.70 2.04 16.60
CA PRO A 520 -11.78 3.39 17.13
C PRO A 520 -12.88 4.19 16.43
N PHE A 521 -13.75 4.84 17.23
CA PHE A 521 -14.92 5.53 16.72
C PHE A 521 -15.07 6.93 17.30
N MET A 522 -15.32 7.92 16.47
CA MET A 522 -15.50 9.31 16.86
C MET A 522 -16.57 9.99 16.00
N VAL A 523 -17.42 10.82 16.61
CA VAL A 523 -18.32 11.73 15.87
C VAL A 523 -17.70 13.12 15.81
N MET A 524 -17.64 13.69 14.62
CA MET A 524 -17.09 15.01 14.36
C MET A 524 -18.14 15.91 13.67
N GLY A 525 -18.38 17.09 14.26
CA GLY A 525 -19.16 18.14 13.61
C GLY A 525 -18.30 19.03 12.70
N ARG A 526 -18.38 20.36 12.87
CA ARG A 526 -17.59 21.32 12.07
C ARG A 526 -16.15 21.52 12.57
N GLY A 527 -15.69 20.76 13.55
CA GLY A 527 -14.35 20.90 14.09
C GLY A 527 -14.02 22.32 14.65
N SER A 528 -15.03 23.03 15.14
CA SER A 528 -14.90 24.42 15.59
C SER A 528 -14.31 24.57 16.99
N ASN A 529 -14.19 23.48 17.74
CA ASN A 529 -13.56 23.41 19.06
C ASN A 529 -12.58 22.24 19.14
N MET A 530 -11.88 21.97 18.04
CA MET A 530 -11.01 20.80 17.92
C MET A 530 -9.67 21.20 17.28
N LEU A 531 -8.61 20.63 17.82
CA LEU A 531 -7.29 20.55 17.20
C LEU A 531 -6.99 19.08 16.90
N VAL A 532 -6.94 18.74 15.63
CA VAL A 532 -6.60 17.38 15.19
C VAL A 532 -5.10 17.30 14.95
N ARG A 533 -4.43 16.29 15.53
CA ARG A 533 -2.99 16.07 15.37
C ARG A 533 -2.65 15.68 13.93
N ASP A 534 -1.39 15.89 13.54
CA ASP A 534 -0.94 15.76 12.14
C ASP A 534 -0.92 14.30 11.65
N GLY A 535 -0.81 13.30 12.54
CA GLY A 535 -0.97 11.88 12.21
C GLY A 535 -2.42 11.45 11.94
N GLY A 536 -3.39 12.34 12.24
CA GLY A 536 -4.80 12.11 11.97
C GLY A 536 -5.52 11.22 13.00
N ILE A 537 -6.63 10.65 12.59
CA ILE A 537 -7.51 9.83 13.46
C ILE A 537 -7.63 8.43 12.85
N PRO A 538 -7.10 7.38 13.51
CA PRO A 538 -7.32 6.00 13.09
C PRO A 538 -8.76 5.57 13.35
N GLY A 539 -9.26 4.61 12.56
CA GLY A 539 -10.63 4.10 12.67
C GLY A 539 -11.65 5.02 12.01
N VAL A 540 -12.85 5.04 12.55
CA VAL A 540 -14.04 5.69 11.97
C VAL A 540 -14.26 7.07 12.57
N VAL A 541 -14.34 8.09 11.70
CA VAL A 541 -14.80 9.44 12.02
C VAL A 541 -16.14 9.67 11.33
N ALA A 542 -17.24 9.61 12.10
CA ALA A 542 -18.57 9.82 11.58
C ALA A 542 -18.94 11.32 11.56
N HIS A 543 -19.40 11.79 10.41
CA HIS A 543 -19.86 13.16 10.19
C HIS A 543 -21.35 13.19 9.84
N LEU A 544 -22.17 13.53 10.80
CA LEU A 544 -23.63 13.52 10.70
C LEU A 544 -24.12 14.79 9.96
N SER A 545 -23.96 14.81 8.64
CA SER A 545 -24.21 16.00 7.80
C SER A 545 -25.13 15.75 6.62
N ARG A 546 -25.77 14.58 6.55
CA ARG A 546 -26.60 14.14 5.42
C ARG A 546 -27.92 13.55 5.92
N GLY A 547 -28.83 13.29 4.99
CA GLY A 547 -30.08 12.58 5.24
C GLY A 547 -30.87 13.13 6.42
N GLU A 548 -31.22 12.25 7.37
CA GLU A 548 -32.04 12.58 8.55
C GLU A 548 -31.37 13.60 9.47
N PHE A 549 -30.03 13.61 9.54
CA PHE A 549 -29.28 14.52 10.40
C PHE A 549 -29.32 15.98 9.94
N GLN A 550 -29.79 16.28 8.73
CA GLN A 550 -29.98 17.63 8.18
C GLN A 550 -31.43 18.08 8.12
N LYS A 551 -32.37 17.20 8.48
CA LYS A 551 -33.82 17.54 8.53
C LYS A 551 -34.10 18.51 9.64
N SER A 552 -35.01 19.43 9.42
CA SER A 552 -35.58 20.33 10.44
C SER A 552 -37.05 20.63 10.13
N ASP A 553 -37.89 20.66 11.16
CA ASP A 553 -39.30 20.94 11.07
C ASP A 553 -39.74 21.89 12.18
N VAL A 554 -40.71 22.75 11.89
CA VAL A 554 -41.24 23.74 12.83
C VAL A 554 -42.70 23.42 13.18
N SER A 555 -43.01 23.37 14.46
CA SER A 555 -44.34 23.16 14.96
C SER A 555 -44.63 24.15 16.12
N GLY A 556 -45.45 25.19 15.82
CA GLY A 556 -45.67 26.28 16.77
C GLY A 556 -44.38 27.02 17.11
N THR A 557 -43.95 27.00 18.37
CA THR A 557 -42.66 27.57 18.82
C THR A 557 -41.54 26.52 18.99
N GLU A 558 -41.80 25.27 18.63
CA GLU A 558 -40.84 24.19 18.69
C GLU A 558 -40.17 23.96 17.32
N ILE A 559 -38.90 23.68 17.35
CA ILE A 559 -38.11 23.24 16.18
C ILE A 559 -37.53 21.86 16.49
N THR A 560 -37.90 20.87 15.69
CA THR A 560 -37.26 19.56 15.68
C THR A 560 -36.14 19.60 14.66
N ALA A 561 -34.90 19.29 15.04
CA ALA A 561 -33.75 19.33 14.12
C ALA A 561 -32.77 18.18 14.34
N GLY A 562 -32.24 17.64 13.25
CA GLY A 562 -31.13 16.71 13.26
C GLY A 562 -29.83 17.39 13.70
N VAL A 563 -28.92 16.63 14.28
CA VAL A 563 -27.66 17.16 14.88
C VAL A 563 -26.70 17.77 13.88
N GLY A 564 -26.83 17.47 12.60
CA GLY A 564 -26.02 18.04 11.53
C GLY A 564 -26.45 19.46 11.14
N VAL A 565 -27.64 19.91 11.51
CA VAL A 565 -28.14 21.25 11.19
C VAL A 565 -27.25 22.31 11.86
N LYS A 566 -26.81 23.30 11.07
CA LYS A 566 -25.93 24.37 11.57
C LYS A 566 -26.73 25.34 12.45
N PHE A 567 -26.13 25.86 13.49
CA PHE A 567 -26.74 26.89 14.35
C PHE A 567 -27.25 28.09 13.56
N LYS A 568 -26.46 28.59 12.59
CA LYS A 568 -26.89 29.65 11.69
C LYS A 568 -28.17 29.30 10.90
N GLN A 569 -28.32 28.03 10.50
CA GLN A 569 -29.55 27.58 9.81
C GLN A 569 -30.75 27.52 10.76
N LEU A 570 -30.56 27.10 12.01
CA LEU A 570 -31.59 27.09 13.04
C LEU A 570 -32.03 28.51 13.35
N SER A 571 -31.10 29.47 13.54
CA SER A 571 -31.43 30.88 13.76
C SER A 571 -32.22 31.46 12.58
N ALA A 572 -31.83 31.18 11.34
CA ALA A 572 -32.54 31.63 10.16
C ALA A 572 -33.93 30.97 10.03
N LEU A 573 -34.07 29.68 10.37
CA LEU A 573 -35.36 28.98 10.37
C LEU A 573 -36.31 29.57 11.40
N ALA A 574 -35.83 29.77 12.62
CA ALA A 574 -36.60 30.39 13.72
C ALA A 574 -37.06 31.79 13.37
N ARG A 575 -36.17 32.63 12.83
CA ARG A 575 -36.49 33.97 12.34
C ARG A 575 -37.61 33.96 11.31
N ASN A 576 -37.53 33.08 10.33
CA ASN A 576 -38.56 32.99 9.26
C ASN A 576 -39.91 32.47 9.77
N ALA A 577 -39.88 31.74 10.90
CA ALA A 577 -41.10 31.26 11.61
C ALA A 577 -41.57 32.20 12.71
N GLU A 578 -40.99 33.41 12.86
CA GLU A 578 -41.30 34.39 13.92
C GLU A 578 -41.14 33.81 15.33
N ILE A 579 -40.08 33.01 15.53
CA ILE A 579 -39.71 32.40 16.81
C ILE A 579 -38.43 33.08 17.32
N ALA A 580 -38.57 33.82 18.42
CA ALA A 580 -37.44 34.48 19.12
C ALA A 580 -36.73 33.54 20.09
N GLY A 581 -35.50 33.89 20.45
CA GLY A 581 -34.67 33.16 21.42
C GLY A 581 -33.51 32.43 20.82
N PHE A 582 -33.40 32.34 19.46
CA PHE A 582 -32.35 31.63 18.74
C PHE A 582 -31.33 32.57 18.08
N GLU A 583 -31.37 33.87 18.34
CA GLU A 583 -30.56 34.92 17.74
C GLU A 583 -29.04 34.71 18.06
N TRP A 584 -28.78 34.21 19.27
CA TRP A 584 -27.41 33.91 19.73
C TRP A 584 -26.68 32.83 18.89
N MET A 585 -27.45 31.98 18.21
CA MET A 585 -26.91 30.88 17.36
C MET A 585 -26.30 31.40 16.07
N GLU A 586 -26.71 32.58 15.55
CA GLU A 586 -26.24 33.13 14.27
C GLU A 586 -24.70 33.24 14.18
N GLY A 587 -24.10 33.61 15.30
CA GLY A 587 -22.66 33.85 15.35
C GLY A 587 -21.80 32.64 15.71
N ILE A 588 -22.36 31.48 16.07
CA ILE A 588 -21.59 30.31 16.53
C ILE A 588 -21.28 29.38 15.36
N PRO A 589 -19.98 29.10 15.07
CA PRO A 589 -19.60 28.23 13.98
C PRO A 589 -19.70 26.76 14.37
N GLY A 590 -20.93 26.22 14.54
CA GLY A 590 -21.17 24.85 14.98
C GLY A 590 -22.43 24.25 14.39
N ASN A 591 -22.60 22.95 14.63
CA ASN A 591 -23.84 22.22 14.39
C ASN A 591 -24.55 21.97 15.72
N LEU A 592 -25.85 21.66 15.69
CA LEU A 592 -26.66 21.35 16.86
C LEU A 592 -26.00 20.26 17.73
N GLY A 593 -25.47 19.17 17.15
CA GLY A 593 -24.84 18.07 17.89
C GLY A 593 -23.65 18.52 18.72
N GLY A 594 -22.77 19.37 18.16
CA GLY A 594 -21.67 19.98 18.92
C GLY A 594 -22.18 20.91 20.04
N GLY A 595 -23.25 21.65 19.77
CA GLY A 595 -23.93 22.49 20.76
C GLY A 595 -24.50 21.70 21.91
N LEU A 596 -25.16 20.61 21.63
CA LEU A 596 -25.71 19.70 22.68
C LEU A 596 -24.57 19.11 23.53
N ARG A 597 -23.53 18.53 22.89
CA ARG A 597 -22.40 17.90 23.61
C ARG A 597 -21.66 18.85 24.56
N MET A 598 -21.47 20.10 24.15
CA MET A 598 -20.72 21.11 24.88
C MET A 598 -21.61 22.04 25.68
N ASN A 599 -22.92 21.90 25.66
CA ASN A 599 -23.86 22.93 26.13
C ASN A 599 -23.41 24.32 25.71
N ALA A 600 -23.18 24.46 24.37
CA ALA A 600 -22.64 25.70 23.81
C ALA A 600 -23.59 26.87 24.04
N GLY A 601 -23.06 28.08 24.18
CA GLY A 601 -23.89 29.24 24.38
C GLY A 601 -23.15 30.56 24.11
N ALA A 602 -23.92 31.60 23.97
CA ALA A 602 -23.47 32.98 23.81
C ALA A 602 -24.54 33.92 24.34
N MET A 603 -24.15 35.18 24.65
CA MET A 603 -25.09 36.23 25.11
C MET A 603 -25.88 35.88 26.39
N GLY A 604 -25.31 34.99 27.24
CA GLY A 604 -25.95 34.54 28.48
C GLY A 604 -26.94 33.38 28.30
N ILE A 605 -27.16 32.89 27.10
CA ILE A 605 -28.03 31.76 26.77
C ILE A 605 -27.19 30.54 26.41
N GLN A 606 -27.60 29.37 26.88
CA GLN A 606 -26.98 28.08 26.56
C GLN A 606 -27.94 27.19 25.77
N THR A 607 -27.43 26.22 25.04
CA THR A 607 -28.26 25.30 24.22
C THR A 607 -29.36 24.63 25.04
N PHE A 608 -29.02 24.13 26.23
CA PHE A 608 -29.98 23.40 27.06
C PHE A 608 -31.01 24.27 27.78
N ASP A 609 -30.87 25.60 27.75
CA ASP A 609 -31.95 26.50 28.21
C ASP A 609 -33.19 26.42 27.29
N GLN A 610 -33.00 25.91 26.07
CA GLN A 610 -34.02 25.83 25.03
C GLN A 610 -34.36 24.40 24.61
N VAL A 611 -33.56 23.39 25.02
CA VAL A 611 -33.81 21.98 24.68
C VAL A 611 -35.02 21.45 25.47
N VAL A 612 -35.96 20.86 24.73
CA VAL A 612 -37.13 20.13 25.29
C VAL A 612 -36.79 18.64 25.42
N ARG A 613 -36.12 18.06 24.40
CA ARG A 613 -35.77 16.65 24.33
C ARG A 613 -34.61 16.42 23.41
N VAL A 614 -33.75 15.43 23.73
CA VAL A 614 -32.68 14.95 22.91
C VAL A 614 -32.92 13.48 22.59
N ARG A 615 -32.84 13.15 21.28
CA ARG A 615 -32.80 11.78 20.79
C ARG A 615 -31.31 11.41 20.57
N TYR A 616 -30.88 10.25 21.05
CA TYR A 616 -29.49 9.83 21.05
C TYR A 616 -29.32 8.32 20.86
N CYS A 617 -28.15 7.88 20.41
CA CYS A 617 -27.73 6.51 20.29
C CYS A 617 -26.65 6.21 21.36
N ASP A 618 -26.75 5.06 22.04
CA ASP A 618 -25.72 4.55 22.93
C ASP A 618 -24.64 3.76 22.17
N GLN A 619 -23.64 3.22 22.88
CA GLN A 619 -22.55 2.45 22.29
C GLN A 619 -22.99 1.07 21.78
N ASP A 620 -24.10 0.55 22.29
CA ASP A 620 -24.70 -0.71 21.84
C ASP A 620 -25.61 -0.52 20.62
N GLY A 621 -25.71 0.70 20.08
CA GLY A 621 -26.56 1.03 18.93
C GLY A 621 -28.06 1.14 19.29
N ASN A 622 -28.43 1.29 20.56
CA ASN A 622 -29.83 1.51 20.92
C ASN A 622 -30.18 3.00 20.90
N ILE A 623 -31.35 3.31 20.39
CA ILE A 623 -31.81 4.70 20.27
C ILE A 623 -32.81 5.04 21.38
N PHE A 624 -32.54 6.13 22.08
CA PHE A 624 -33.35 6.62 23.21
C PHE A 624 -33.69 8.09 23.07
N SER A 625 -34.60 8.56 23.94
CA SER A 625 -34.91 9.99 24.10
C SER A 625 -34.91 10.37 25.57
N LYS A 626 -34.35 11.54 25.89
CA LYS A 626 -34.31 12.11 27.26
C LYS A 626 -34.61 13.60 27.26
N THR A 627 -35.16 14.07 28.38
CA THR A 627 -35.30 15.49 28.68
C THR A 627 -34.06 16.04 29.37
N PRO A 628 -33.81 17.37 29.38
CA PRO A 628 -32.66 17.96 30.08
C PRO A 628 -32.54 17.56 31.55
N ALA A 629 -33.66 17.40 32.26
CA ALA A 629 -33.66 16.98 33.66
C ALA A 629 -33.09 15.57 33.90
N GLU A 630 -33.04 14.74 32.86
CA GLU A 630 -32.54 13.36 32.92
C GLU A 630 -31.07 13.25 32.43
N MET A 631 -30.42 14.38 32.06
CA MET A 631 -29.15 14.35 31.32
C MET A 631 -27.93 14.91 32.06
N ASP A 632 -28.07 15.37 33.30
CA ASP A 632 -26.99 15.96 34.12
C ASP A 632 -26.20 17.05 33.36
N VAL A 633 -26.87 18.16 33.04
CA VAL A 633 -26.35 19.25 32.20
C VAL A 633 -25.53 20.25 33.03
N HIS A 634 -24.32 20.53 32.62
CA HIS A 634 -23.42 21.51 33.23
C HIS A 634 -22.92 22.57 32.25
N TYR A 635 -22.26 23.61 32.79
CA TYR A 635 -21.57 24.60 31.96
C TYR A 635 -20.46 23.94 31.12
N ARG A 636 -20.57 24.08 29.81
CA ARG A 636 -19.60 23.51 28.84
C ARG A 636 -19.43 21.98 28.95
N ASN A 637 -20.39 21.26 29.53
CA ASN A 637 -20.29 19.83 29.73
C ASN A 637 -21.64 19.14 29.86
N VAL A 638 -21.85 18.09 29.07
CA VAL A 638 -22.98 17.16 29.20
C VAL A 638 -22.41 15.75 29.26
N PRO A 639 -22.12 15.19 30.46
CA PRO A 639 -21.38 13.94 30.61
C PRO A 639 -21.95 12.76 29.81
N MET A 640 -23.30 12.65 29.79
CA MET A 640 -23.99 11.61 29.05
C MET A 640 -23.65 11.64 27.54
N LEU A 641 -23.56 12.83 26.92
CA LEU A 641 -23.24 13.00 25.50
C LEU A 641 -21.73 12.91 25.19
N ARG A 642 -20.88 12.60 26.19
CA ARG A 642 -19.51 12.20 25.96
C ARG A 642 -19.39 10.72 25.62
N GLN A 643 -20.30 9.91 26.13
CA GLN A 643 -20.32 8.45 25.94
C GLN A 643 -21.38 8.00 24.93
N ASN A 644 -22.36 8.86 24.62
CA ASN A 644 -23.45 8.59 23.70
C ASN A 644 -23.50 9.66 22.60
N TYR A 645 -24.20 9.39 21.53
CA TYR A 645 -24.22 10.21 20.34
C TYR A 645 -25.62 10.80 20.10
N ALA A 646 -25.74 12.13 20.23
CA ALA A 646 -26.98 12.82 19.87
C ALA A 646 -27.29 12.63 18.37
N LEU A 647 -28.58 12.43 18.04
CA LEU A 647 -29.11 12.24 16.68
C LEU A 647 -29.98 13.41 16.24
N SER A 648 -30.88 13.85 17.11
CA SER A 648 -31.76 15.01 16.88
C SER A 648 -32.18 15.63 18.22
N ALA A 649 -32.69 16.85 18.18
CA ALA A 649 -33.29 17.49 19.37
C ALA A 649 -34.54 18.29 19.00
N VAL A 650 -35.43 18.42 19.97
CA VAL A 650 -36.52 19.38 19.99
C VAL A 650 -36.07 20.57 20.83
N ILE A 651 -36.09 21.76 20.25
CA ILE A 651 -35.74 23.02 20.90
C ILE A 651 -36.93 23.96 20.82
N GLN A 652 -37.12 24.77 21.87
CA GLN A 652 -38.29 25.66 21.98
C GLN A 652 -37.86 27.12 22.18
N GLY A 653 -38.45 27.99 21.42
CA GLY A 653 -38.36 29.43 21.57
C GLY A 653 -39.66 30.08 22.04
N GLN A 654 -39.79 31.36 21.78
CA GLN A 654 -40.97 32.16 22.12
C GLN A 654 -41.48 32.91 20.89
N PRO A 655 -42.77 33.29 20.80
CA PRO A 655 -43.24 34.16 19.71
C PRO A 655 -42.46 35.49 19.67
N GLY A 656 -42.05 35.93 18.48
CA GLY A 656 -41.36 37.20 18.27
C GLY A 656 -41.57 37.73 16.85
N THR A 657 -41.30 39.01 16.62
CA THR A 657 -41.39 39.55 15.26
C THR A 657 -40.03 39.48 14.53
N THR A 658 -40.08 39.37 13.22
CA THR A 658 -38.88 39.35 12.40
C THR A 658 -37.97 40.58 12.65
N GLU A 659 -38.56 41.79 12.84
CA GLU A 659 -37.81 43.01 13.09
C GLU A 659 -37.07 42.98 14.44
N GLN A 660 -37.66 42.43 15.48
CA GLN A 660 -37.04 42.28 16.80
C GLN A 660 -35.88 41.30 16.71
N ILE A 661 -36.09 40.16 16.06
CA ILE A 661 -35.06 39.09 15.85
C ILE A 661 -33.90 39.65 15.06
N ASP A 662 -34.13 40.37 13.96
CA ASP A 662 -33.10 40.99 13.12
C ASP A 662 -32.24 42.01 13.86
N ALA A 663 -32.87 42.83 14.73
CA ALA A 663 -32.17 43.82 15.54
C ALA A 663 -31.15 43.12 16.50
N ILE A 664 -31.58 42.04 17.19
CA ILE A 664 -30.72 41.27 18.11
C ILE A 664 -29.58 40.56 17.34
N ILE A 665 -29.88 39.96 16.20
CA ILE A 665 -28.87 39.32 15.33
C ILE A 665 -27.80 40.35 14.90
N ALA A 666 -28.25 41.54 14.45
CA ALA A 666 -27.33 42.59 14.01
C ALA A 666 -26.39 43.06 15.11
N GLU A 667 -26.93 43.26 16.34
CA GLU A 667 -26.12 43.61 17.51
C GLU A 667 -25.11 42.51 17.85
N SER A 668 -25.55 41.26 17.87
CA SER A 668 -24.69 40.09 18.13
C SER A 668 -23.50 40.01 17.14
N ILE A 669 -23.79 40.15 15.83
CA ILE A 669 -22.78 40.13 14.79
C ILE A 669 -21.77 41.28 14.96
N ALA A 670 -22.25 42.49 15.24
CA ALA A 670 -21.40 43.67 15.43
C ALA A 670 -20.44 43.47 16.63
N LYS A 671 -20.93 43.00 17.76
CA LYS A 671 -20.15 42.73 18.97
C LYS A 671 -19.08 41.67 18.74
N ARG A 672 -19.42 40.59 18.03
CA ARG A 672 -18.46 39.52 17.72
C ARG A 672 -17.33 39.98 16.78
N ARG A 673 -17.64 40.74 15.75
CA ARG A 673 -16.63 41.29 14.82
C ARG A 673 -15.59 42.16 15.51
N GLN A 674 -15.98 42.86 16.60
CA GLN A 674 -15.06 43.67 17.38
C GLN A 674 -14.18 42.88 18.36
N SER A 675 -14.66 41.72 18.83
CA SER A 675 -14.03 40.97 19.92
C SER A 675 -13.38 39.64 19.52
N GLN A 676 -13.56 39.17 18.30
CA GLN A 676 -13.04 37.87 17.85
C GLN A 676 -12.31 37.96 16.51
N PRO A 677 -11.20 37.22 16.32
CA PRO A 677 -10.47 37.21 15.05
C PRO A 677 -11.30 36.56 13.94
N VAL A 678 -11.11 37.04 12.69
CA VAL A 678 -11.70 36.47 11.49
C VAL A 678 -10.83 35.29 10.95
N ALA A 679 -9.56 35.24 11.35
CA ALA A 679 -8.61 34.23 10.92
C ALA A 679 -9.01 32.80 11.39
N ALA A 680 -8.52 31.78 10.65
CA ALA A 680 -8.77 30.40 10.96
C ALA A 680 -8.32 30.04 12.39
N SER A 681 -9.25 29.56 13.23
CA SER A 681 -9.00 29.25 14.65
C SER A 681 -10.01 28.22 15.17
N ALA A 682 -9.74 27.65 16.33
CA ALA A 682 -10.63 26.71 17.03
C ALA A 682 -11.45 27.37 18.17
N GLY A 683 -11.65 28.69 18.12
CA GLY A 683 -12.31 29.43 19.22
C GLY A 683 -11.35 29.71 20.37
N CYS A 684 -11.90 29.79 21.59
CA CYS A 684 -11.12 29.94 22.82
C CYS A 684 -10.28 28.69 23.10
N ILE A 685 -8.99 28.86 23.32
CA ILE A 685 -8.06 27.75 23.59
C ILE A 685 -8.18 27.26 25.04
N PHE A 686 -8.38 28.18 25.99
CA PHE A 686 -8.42 27.86 27.42
C PHE A 686 -9.77 28.23 28.05
N LYS A 687 -10.18 27.46 29.02
CA LYS A 687 -11.29 27.82 29.92
C LYS A 687 -10.90 29.04 30.74
N ASN A 688 -11.86 29.88 31.14
CA ASN A 688 -11.60 30.99 32.01
C ASN A 688 -11.36 30.49 33.44
N PRO A 689 -10.18 30.79 34.07
CA PRO A 689 -9.99 30.62 35.49
C PRO A 689 -10.96 31.52 36.31
N GLU A 690 -11.21 31.15 37.54
CA GLU A 690 -12.10 31.95 38.45
C GLU A 690 -11.57 33.33 38.71
N SER A 691 -10.22 33.50 38.78
CA SER A 691 -9.56 34.71 39.18
C SER A 691 -9.42 35.79 38.11
N ILE A 692 -9.32 35.37 36.81
CA ILE A 692 -9.07 36.29 35.69
C ILE A 692 -9.51 35.62 34.36
N PRO A 693 -10.15 36.33 33.41
CA PRO A 693 -10.37 35.80 32.08
C PRO A 693 -9.08 35.38 31.39
N ALA A 694 -9.07 34.18 30.80
CA ALA A 694 -7.87 33.59 30.16
C ALA A 694 -7.25 34.52 29.11
N GLY A 695 -8.07 35.17 28.26
CA GLY A 695 -7.60 36.09 27.24
C GLY A 695 -6.80 37.26 27.85
N LYS A 696 -7.31 37.84 28.94
CA LYS A 696 -6.60 38.94 29.67
C LYS A 696 -5.31 38.44 30.31
N LEU A 697 -5.30 37.26 30.92
CA LEU A 697 -4.09 36.65 31.48
C LEU A 697 -3.01 36.48 30.41
N ILE A 698 -3.36 35.95 29.26
CA ILE A 698 -2.43 35.70 28.13
C ILE A 698 -1.88 37.00 27.57
N GLU A 699 -2.69 38.08 27.50
CA GLU A 699 -2.24 39.40 27.12
C GLU A 699 -1.25 40.02 28.14
N GLU A 700 -1.54 39.92 29.46
CA GLU A 700 -0.69 40.36 30.53
C GLU A 700 0.65 39.58 30.61
N LEU A 701 0.66 38.33 30.16
CA LEU A 701 1.88 37.52 30.04
C LEU A 701 2.71 37.86 28.79
N GLY A 702 2.22 38.76 27.92
CA GLY A 702 2.95 39.22 26.74
C GLY A 702 2.89 38.29 25.51
N PHE A 703 1.96 37.33 25.47
CA PHE A 703 1.83 36.40 24.35
C PHE A 703 1.06 36.95 23.15
N LYS A 704 0.40 38.08 23.22
CA LYS A 704 -0.30 38.67 22.06
C LYS A 704 0.65 38.84 20.87
N ASN A 705 0.29 38.34 19.70
CA ASN A 705 1.14 38.25 18.49
C ASN A 705 2.36 37.31 18.59
N PHE A 706 2.52 36.57 19.67
CA PHE A 706 3.59 35.57 19.75
C PHE A 706 3.29 34.39 18.82
N SER A 707 4.31 33.93 18.08
CA SER A 707 4.17 32.89 17.05
C SER A 707 5.14 31.73 17.27
N ILE A 708 4.69 30.52 16.92
CA ILE A 708 5.52 29.33 16.77
C ILE A 708 5.14 28.69 15.43
N GLY A 709 6.09 28.52 14.53
CA GLY A 709 5.81 28.08 13.17
C GLY A 709 4.73 28.91 12.49
N GLY A 710 3.68 28.26 11.98
CA GLY A 710 2.52 28.93 11.38
C GLY A 710 1.41 29.31 12.37
N ALA A 711 1.53 28.98 13.66
CA ALA A 711 0.55 29.29 14.70
C ALA A 711 0.88 30.59 15.44
N ARG A 712 -0.12 31.45 15.68
CA ARG A 712 0.06 32.74 16.33
C ARG A 712 -1.07 33.04 17.32
N VAL A 713 -0.76 33.61 18.48
CA VAL A 713 -1.75 34.21 19.39
C VAL A 713 -2.35 35.46 18.73
N SER A 714 -3.69 35.52 18.64
CA SER A 714 -4.40 36.60 17.96
C SER A 714 -4.06 37.97 18.54
N ASP A 715 -3.95 38.96 17.67
CA ASP A 715 -3.86 40.38 18.00
C ASP A 715 -5.16 40.99 18.52
N VAL A 716 -6.31 40.35 18.20
CA VAL A 716 -7.64 40.81 18.64
C VAL A 716 -7.99 40.26 20.01
N HIS A 717 -7.71 38.98 20.30
CA HIS A 717 -8.13 38.32 21.54
C HIS A 717 -7.09 37.28 22.00
N GLY A 718 -6.50 37.49 23.19
CA GLY A 718 -5.41 36.68 23.72
C GLY A 718 -5.72 35.20 23.90
N ASN A 719 -7.01 34.78 24.04
CA ASN A 719 -7.38 33.39 24.17
C ASN A 719 -7.68 32.68 22.81
N PHE A 720 -7.25 33.28 21.70
CA PHE A 720 -7.37 32.68 20.36
C PHE A 720 -5.99 32.45 19.77
N ILE A 721 -5.74 31.24 19.30
CA ILE A 721 -4.61 30.90 18.44
C ILE A 721 -5.14 30.81 17.01
N VAL A 722 -4.48 31.49 16.08
CA VAL A 722 -4.86 31.55 14.67
C VAL A 722 -3.81 30.83 13.82
N ASN A 723 -4.27 30.22 12.73
CA ASN A 723 -3.42 29.66 11.68
C ASN A 723 -3.15 30.78 10.65
N ASP A 724 -1.95 31.30 10.63
CA ASP A 724 -1.50 32.34 9.69
C ASP A 724 -1.08 31.77 8.31
N GLY A 725 -1.22 30.46 8.12
CA GLY A 725 -0.86 29.72 6.94
C GLY A 725 0.24 28.68 7.22
N GLY A 726 -0.07 27.41 6.90
CA GLY A 726 0.88 26.32 7.06
C GLY A 726 1.16 25.89 8.50
N ALA A 727 0.35 26.29 9.50
CA ALA A 727 0.51 25.83 10.88
C ALA A 727 0.27 24.32 10.97
N THR A 728 1.10 23.65 11.75
CA THR A 728 0.95 22.24 12.14
C THR A 728 0.23 22.15 13.49
N SER A 729 -0.28 20.96 13.84
CA SER A 729 -0.84 20.73 15.18
C SER A 729 0.25 20.86 16.25
N GLU A 730 1.48 20.49 15.96
CA GLU A 730 2.63 20.60 16.86
C GLU A 730 2.95 22.07 17.17
N ASP A 731 2.89 22.97 16.19
CA ASP A 731 3.06 24.42 16.41
C ASP A 731 2.06 24.95 17.44
N VAL A 732 0.78 24.55 17.30
CA VAL A 732 -0.30 24.97 18.21
C VAL A 732 -0.14 24.37 19.59
N ILE A 733 0.20 23.08 19.69
CA ILE A 733 0.41 22.37 20.97
C ILE A 733 1.58 22.98 21.72
N THR A 734 2.68 23.26 21.03
CA THR A 734 3.86 23.91 21.62
C THR A 734 3.51 25.29 22.15
N LEU A 735 2.74 26.10 21.38
CA LEU A 735 2.28 27.41 21.81
C LEU A 735 1.36 27.34 23.03
N ILE A 736 0.43 26.35 23.08
CA ILE A 736 -0.40 26.07 24.26
C ILE A 736 0.46 25.76 25.49
N GLN A 737 1.50 24.95 25.33
CA GLN A 737 2.36 24.53 26.44
C GLN A 737 3.20 25.70 26.97
N GLU A 738 3.73 26.56 26.09
CA GLU A 738 4.45 27.77 26.48
C GLU A 738 3.56 28.71 27.30
N ILE A 739 2.31 28.94 26.87
CA ILE A 739 1.34 29.76 27.57
C ILE A 739 1.02 29.15 28.95
N LYS A 740 0.78 27.85 29.06
CA LYS A 740 0.51 27.15 30.33
C LYS A 740 1.69 27.32 31.30
N THR A 741 2.90 27.06 30.83
CA THR A 741 4.11 27.15 31.63
C THR A 741 4.34 28.56 32.14
N ALA A 742 4.12 29.58 31.30
CA ALA A 742 4.24 30.97 31.70
C ALA A 742 3.18 31.39 32.70
N ALA A 743 1.91 30.97 32.54
CA ALA A 743 0.83 31.27 33.45
C ALA A 743 1.08 30.69 34.88
N GLU A 744 1.51 29.44 34.92
CA GLU A 744 1.82 28.77 36.18
C GLU A 744 3.01 29.36 36.87
N ARG A 745 4.12 29.58 36.14
CA ARG A 745 5.39 30.16 36.68
C ARG A 745 5.20 31.58 37.17
N THR A 746 4.45 32.43 36.44
CA THR A 746 4.37 33.89 36.73
C THR A 746 3.24 34.25 37.66
N ARG A 747 2.13 33.50 37.63
CA ARG A 747 0.89 33.83 38.35
C ARG A 747 0.38 32.69 39.23
N GLY A 748 0.97 31.48 39.20
CA GLY A 748 0.46 30.30 39.92
C GLY A 748 -0.89 29.82 39.40
N ILE A 749 -1.24 30.11 38.15
CA ILE A 749 -2.53 29.74 37.53
C ILE A 749 -2.33 28.57 36.56
N ALA A 750 -2.92 27.41 36.87
CA ALA A 750 -2.98 26.26 35.97
C ALA A 750 -4.09 26.45 34.95
N LEU A 751 -3.73 26.70 33.69
CA LEU A 751 -4.70 26.83 32.56
C LEU A 751 -5.16 25.48 32.07
N GLU A 752 -6.50 25.29 31.98
CA GLU A 752 -7.11 24.14 31.34
C GLU A 752 -7.51 24.47 29.89
N THR A 753 -7.25 23.54 28.96
CA THR A 753 -7.70 23.71 27.59
C THR A 753 -9.23 23.52 27.47
N GLU A 754 -9.88 24.43 26.72
CA GLU A 754 -11.25 24.27 26.25
C GLU A 754 -11.28 23.52 24.90
N VAL A 755 -10.30 23.82 24.05
CA VAL A 755 -10.12 23.10 22.77
C VAL A 755 -9.80 21.62 23.01
N GLN A 756 -10.46 20.75 22.26
CA GLN A 756 -10.22 19.31 22.32
C GLN A 756 -9.09 18.90 21.37
N ILE A 757 -8.00 18.38 21.92
CA ILE A 757 -6.88 17.86 21.16
C ILE A 757 -7.14 16.36 20.93
N VAL A 758 -7.19 15.93 19.66
CA VAL A 758 -7.53 14.57 19.27
C VAL A 758 -6.60 14.05 18.18
N GLY A 759 -6.58 12.73 18.00
CA GLY A 759 -5.74 12.07 16.99
C GLY A 759 -4.37 11.65 17.53
N VAL A 760 -3.53 11.17 16.63
CA VAL A 760 -2.18 10.65 16.91
C VAL A 760 -1.12 11.56 16.30
N ASP A 761 0.09 11.51 16.84
CA ASP A 761 1.25 12.18 16.27
C ASP A 761 1.69 11.44 14.98
N LEU A 762 2.45 12.15 14.13
CA LEU A 762 3.07 11.57 12.93
C LEU A 762 4.13 10.54 13.30
#